data_167784ee99a0cd7111eb21a1e429972e
#
_entry.id   167784ee99a0cd7111eb21a1e429972e
#
_cell.length_a   1.000
_cell.length_b   1.000
_cell.length_c   1.000
_cell.angle_alpha   90.00
_cell.angle_beta   90.00
_cell.angle_gamma   90.00
#
_symmetry.space_group_name_H-M   'P 1'
#
loop_
_entity.id
_entity.type
_entity.pdbx_description
1 polymer ?
#
loop_
_entity_poly.entity_id
_entity_poly.type
_entity_poly.pdbx_seq_one_letter_code
_entity_poly.pdbx_strand_id
1 'polypeptide(L)'
;MKKIFKQLIFMISALFSAISVSSCEVSSNKEIFDKYFEMSEVSYHEVVSVNSSPLVNKYSSFEVINDVLYGYSKYDINKTVISNEITAVNEYLDGEYLCYIYGSKHSETKFNYSSIVDFLGFSNIFENSLKTKVKNNTISGSINASSCLGIVRSLLVNSGHFNDNPINFVYNSNINYVIYLDSTKSNISAISLDLTSVGKLKSSSVRQVSSMIEFDFSKDVSGIIASNPYPSEIGDSPEKKEKEIKEKGLTYIKDCYEDIEFVCDDLTFYTNTMVSAKLSFKYVSSNPNVIGHDGKYYDVNKDTSVTITVSLLYSLVEYDTYSFTFKAVPKIERSGELGSLSNPLYNGRKPINDLKVYFIEMHQQYGDAIYIQAGDFDMLIDAGQVNDGGYVNDVLRRHISDGRLECVVATHAHGDHIGGMLTALSTVKNITYAVDYGYQRSDYSVVSQVREKFQSAEKYAPITDCINGNNGARKVLYVSSDLYITFLDTGYYVSPNVDLINGDVYNSTSVALIITYKNQNLFFAGDLESEGETSLVRNGEINQVDLAKASHHGSSTSNNNTILSALNPKIMVVCTALIDRGSETKNASSQYHPNGKVLSRMLNYSKVYVNFTTGTLEVTCDGNNDMIARGMGLTSPYYLNKKAVTGEENLEFRYTKYAKQYYSQYI
;
A
#
# COMPACT_ATOMS: atom_id res chain seq x y z
N MET A 1 28.56 14.42 19.27
CA MET A 1 28.02 13.53 18.24
C MET A 1 28.88 13.44 16.97
N LYS A 2 29.28 14.51 16.28
CA LYS A 2 30.16 14.45 15.07
C LYS A 2 31.48 13.65 15.23
N LYS A 3 32.05 13.52 16.42
CA LYS A 3 33.29 12.77 16.67
C LYS A 3 33.09 11.26 16.80
N ILE A 4 31.93 10.82 17.27
CA ILE A 4 31.61 9.39 17.46
C ILE A 4 31.20 8.77 16.12
N PHE A 5 30.53 9.52 15.27
CA PHE A 5 30.13 9.07 13.92
C PHE A 5 31.34 8.81 13.01
N LYS A 6 32.40 9.65 13.10
CA LYS A 6 33.67 9.41 12.36
C LYS A 6 34.42 8.17 12.81
N GLN A 7 34.32 7.80 14.07
CA GLN A 7 35.00 6.59 14.59
C GLN A 7 34.27 5.30 14.21
N LEU A 8 32.94 5.32 14.09
CA LEU A 8 32.18 4.14 13.68
C LEU A 8 32.37 3.81 12.19
N ILE A 9 32.43 4.83 11.33
CA ILE A 9 32.76 4.66 9.89
C ILE A 9 34.18 4.11 9.71
N PHE A 10 35.14 4.51 10.55
CA PHE A 10 36.51 4.01 10.48
C PHE A 10 36.63 2.54 10.93
N MET A 11 35.80 2.08 11.85
CA MET A 11 35.81 0.65 12.29
C MET A 11 35.15 -0.29 11.28
N ILE A 12 34.18 0.16 10.52
CA ILE A 12 33.53 -0.67 9.47
C ILE A 12 34.45 -0.79 8.25
N SER A 13 35.23 0.25 7.91
CA SER A 13 36.21 0.18 6.81
C SER A 13 37.42 -0.71 7.13
N ALA A 14 37.75 -0.90 8.40
CA ALA A 14 38.90 -1.74 8.82
C ALA A 14 38.58 -3.25 8.84
N LEU A 15 37.31 -3.66 8.82
CA LEU A 15 36.92 -5.10 8.81
C LEU A 15 36.83 -5.68 7.38
N PHE A 16 36.89 -4.86 6.34
CA PHE A 16 36.87 -5.32 4.94
C PHE A 16 38.24 -5.38 4.24
N SER A 17 39.33 -5.11 4.95
CA SER A 17 40.68 -5.06 4.37
C SER A 17 41.51 -6.34 4.47
N ALA A 18 40.92 -7.48 4.74
CA ALA A 18 41.65 -8.75 4.89
C ALA A 18 41.09 -9.90 4.03
N ILE A 19 40.81 -9.66 2.76
CA ILE A 19 40.78 -10.71 1.72
C ILE A 19 41.36 -10.11 0.43
N SER A 20 42.64 -10.29 0.25
CA SER A 20 43.32 -9.98 -1.02
C SER A 20 43.07 -11.11 -2.01
N VAL A 21 42.18 -10.87 -2.96
CA VAL A 21 42.16 -11.58 -4.25
C VAL A 21 42.34 -10.52 -5.33
N SER A 22 43.43 -10.64 -6.08
CA SER A 22 43.75 -9.77 -7.21
C SER A 22 42.67 -9.84 -8.28
N SER A 23 41.83 -8.83 -8.33
CA SER A 23 40.97 -8.53 -9.49
C SER A 23 41.03 -7.03 -9.75
N CYS A 24 41.11 -6.63 -11.01
CA CYS A 24 41.07 -5.24 -11.45
C CYS A 24 40.19 -4.39 -10.57
N GLU A 25 40.76 -3.39 -9.91
CA GLU A 25 40.01 -2.40 -9.13
C GLU A 25 39.05 -1.64 -10.07
N VAL A 26 37.78 -1.99 -9.99
CA VAL A 26 36.73 -1.08 -10.41
C VAL A 26 36.65 -0.03 -9.32
N SER A 27 37.15 1.17 -9.56
CA SER A 27 37.01 2.28 -8.64
C SER A 27 35.54 2.46 -8.30
N SER A 28 35.20 2.37 -7.03
CA SER A 28 33.83 2.55 -6.56
C SER A 28 33.43 4.01 -6.72
N ASN A 29 32.26 4.28 -7.31
CA ASN A 29 31.69 5.63 -7.39
C ASN A 29 31.16 6.12 -6.04
N LYS A 30 31.46 5.41 -4.97
CA LYS A 30 30.94 5.66 -3.63
C LYS A 30 31.22 7.11 -3.17
N GLU A 31 32.43 7.59 -3.36
CA GLU A 31 32.80 8.96 -2.95
C GLU A 31 32.01 10.07 -3.67
N ILE A 32 31.56 9.79 -4.90
CA ILE A 32 30.72 10.72 -5.64
C ILE A 32 29.32 10.78 -5.01
N PHE A 33 28.74 9.62 -4.68
CA PHE A 33 27.37 9.54 -4.20
C PHE A 33 27.22 9.86 -2.71
N ASP A 34 28.19 9.47 -1.87
CA ASP A 34 28.18 9.74 -0.42
C ASP A 34 27.98 11.24 -0.13
N LYS A 35 28.54 12.13 -0.95
CA LYS A 35 28.34 13.57 -0.82
C LYS A 35 26.88 14.00 -0.89
N TYR A 36 26.09 13.33 -1.74
CA TYR A 36 24.69 13.66 -1.95
C TYR A 36 23.79 13.13 -0.84
N PHE A 37 24.17 12.03 -0.18
CA PHE A 37 23.48 11.54 1.02
C PHE A 37 23.71 12.44 2.25
N GLU A 38 24.84 13.16 2.30
CA GLU A 38 25.18 14.10 3.39
C GLU A 38 24.81 15.55 3.08
N MET A 39 24.15 15.81 1.96
CA MET A 39 23.80 17.14 1.48
C MET A 39 22.81 17.83 2.41
N SER A 40 23.13 19.07 2.81
CA SER A 40 22.22 19.96 3.57
C SER A 40 21.41 20.91 2.67
N GLU A 41 21.83 21.06 1.42
CA GLU A 41 21.15 21.90 0.43
C GLU A 41 21.30 21.30 -0.97
N VAL A 42 20.29 21.49 -1.81
CA VAL A 42 20.32 21.15 -3.24
C VAL A 42 19.39 22.05 -4.03
N SER A 43 19.84 22.48 -5.18
CA SER A 43 19.01 23.19 -6.15
C SER A 43 19.10 22.50 -7.50
N TYR A 44 18.02 22.45 -8.22
CA TYR A 44 17.97 21.84 -9.55
C TYR A 44 16.86 22.39 -10.42
N HIS A 45 17.07 22.29 -11.73
CA HIS A 45 16.05 22.48 -12.74
C HIS A 45 15.63 21.12 -13.31
N GLU A 46 14.38 20.82 -13.23
CA GLU A 46 13.78 19.58 -13.74
C GLU A 46 12.97 19.86 -15.00
N VAL A 47 13.22 19.09 -16.05
CA VAL A 47 12.48 19.19 -17.32
C VAL A 47 11.85 17.86 -17.64
N VAL A 48 10.54 17.85 -17.75
CA VAL A 48 9.79 16.70 -18.29
C VAL A 48 9.47 16.97 -19.75
N SER A 49 9.98 16.11 -20.63
CA SER A 49 9.78 16.20 -22.08
C SER A 49 8.94 15.05 -22.61
N VAL A 50 8.06 15.33 -23.54
CA VAL A 50 7.25 14.32 -24.25
C VAL A 50 7.48 14.51 -25.74
N ASN A 51 7.88 13.42 -26.42
CA ASN A 51 8.25 13.44 -27.83
C ASN A 51 9.26 14.55 -28.15
N SER A 52 10.27 14.70 -27.29
CA SER A 52 11.33 15.72 -27.37
C SER A 52 10.85 17.17 -27.23
N SER A 53 9.63 17.39 -26.78
CA SER A 53 9.11 18.73 -26.48
C SER A 53 8.95 18.90 -24.97
N PRO A 54 9.53 19.95 -24.36
CA PRO A 54 9.34 20.23 -22.94
C PRO A 54 7.87 20.43 -22.61
N LEU A 55 7.40 19.64 -21.63
CA LEU A 55 6.03 19.71 -21.13
C LEU A 55 5.95 20.48 -19.81
N VAL A 56 6.91 20.20 -18.91
CA VAL A 56 6.99 20.81 -17.59
C VAL A 56 8.40 21.28 -17.36
N ASN A 57 8.57 22.50 -16.85
CA ASN A 57 9.79 22.98 -16.25
C ASN A 57 9.54 23.22 -14.77
N LYS A 58 10.37 22.65 -13.91
CA LYS A 58 10.30 22.84 -12.47
C LYS A 58 11.66 23.27 -11.96
N TYR A 59 11.66 24.35 -11.23
CA TYR A 59 12.84 24.87 -10.54
C TYR A 59 12.65 24.62 -9.05
N SER A 60 13.60 23.96 -8.41
CA SER A 60 13.48 23.57 -7.00
C SER A 60 14.75 23.89 -6.23
N SER A 61 14.56 24.27 -4.98
CA SER A 61 15.63 24.41 -3.99
C SER A 61 15.19 23.79 -2.68
N PHE A 62 16.06 22.99 -2.09
CA PHE A 62 15.83 22.33 -0.80
C PHE A 62 17.02 22.62 0.12
N GLU A 63 16.73 22.86 1.39
CA GLU A 63 17.71 23.18 2.42
C GLU A 63 17.29 22.54 3.75
N VAL A 64 18.26 22.02 4.50
CA VAL A 64 18.04 21.49 5.85
C VAL A 64 18.52 22.51 6.87
N ILE A 65 17.60 23.03 7.68
CA ILE A 65 17.88 23.99 8.74
C ILE A 65 17.38 23.38 10.07
N ASN A 66 18.28 23.20 11.03
CA ASN A 66 17.96 22.63 12.35
C ASN A 66 17.23 21.29 12.28
N ASP A 67 17.73 20.39 11.42
CA ASP A 67 17.16 19.07 11.15
C ASP A 67 15.76 19.09 10.51
N VAL A 68 15.32 20.22 9.95
CA VAL A 68 14.08 20.37 9.20
C VAL A 68 14.41 20.63 7.72
N LEU A 69 13.82 19.85 6.82
CA LEU A 69 13.96 20.07 5.38
C LEU A 69 12.93 21.10 4.91
N TYR A 70 13.43 22.14 4.26
CA TYR A 70 12.63 23.16 3.59
C TYR A 70 12.80 23.06 2.10
N GLY A 71 11.71 23.13 1.35
CA GLY A 71 11.74 23.04 -0.09
C GLY A 71 10.86 24.10 -0.76
N TYR A 72 11.36 24.63 -1.86
CA TYR A 72 10.68 25.61 -2.68
C TYR A 72 10.67 25.14 -4.12
N SER A 73 9.54 25.24 -4.80
CA SER A 73 9.45 24.88 -6.20
C SER A 73 8.59 25.86 -6.98
N LYS A 74 8.98 26.12 -8.22
CA LYS A 74 8.22 26.89 -9.21
C LYS A 74 8.05 26.05 -10.46
N TYR A 75 6.86 26.05 -11.02
CA TYR A 75 6.49 25.24 -12.18
C TYR A 75 6.04 26.10 -13.36
N ASP A 76 6.46 25.70 -14.56
CA ASP A 76 5.88 26.16 -15.83
C ASP A 76 5.38 24.94 -16.61
N ILE A 77 4.12 24.90 -16.99
CA ILE A 77 3.53 23.83 -17.80
C ILE A 77 3.11 24.38 -19.14
N ASN A 78 3.59 23.81 -20.23
CA ASN A 78 3.25 24.19 -21.61
C ASN A 78 3.32 25.70 -21.87
N LYS A 79 4.30 26.40 -21.28
CA LYS A 79 4.49 27.86 -21.35
C LYS A 79 3.40 28.69 -20.64
N THR A 80 2.48 28.05 -19.94
CA THR A 80 1.55 28.74 -19.06
C THR A 80 2.15 28.75 -17.67
N VAL A 81 2.50 29.92 -17.15
CA VAL A 81 2.93 30.07 -15.76
C VAL A 81 1.74 29.70 -14.90
N ILE A 82 1.76 28.52 -14.29
CA ILE A 82 0.84 28.23 -13.20
C ILE A 82 1.37 29.04 -12.02
N SER A 83 0.69 30.15 -11.76
CA SER A 83 0.90 31.09 -10.68
C SER A 83 1.89 30.61 -9.61
N ASN A 84 2.95 31.33 -9.36
CA ASN A 84 3.95 31.23 -8.28
C ASN A 84 3.60 30.23 -7.16
N GLU A 85 3.40 28.95 -7.51
CA GLU A 85 3.17 27.92 -6.50
C GLU A 85 4.49 27.62 -5.85
N ILE A 86 4.59 28.00 -4.60
CA ILE A 86 5.73 27.71 -3.76
C ILE A 86 5.34 26.49 -2.94
N THR A 87 6.07 25.39 -3.13
CA THR A 87 5.97 24.23 -2.29
C THR A 87 7.03 24.31 -1.23
N ALA A 88 6.65 24.39 0.03
CA ALA A 88 7.55 24.24 1.15
C ALA A 88 7.42 22.82 1.72
N VAL A 89 8.52 22.12 1.86
CA VAL A 89 8.58 20.78 2.43
C VAL A 89 9.37 20.84 3.72
N ASN A 90 8.78 20.37 4.80
CA ASN A 90 9.44 20.33 6.10
C ASN A 90 9.67 18.89 6.52
N GLU A 91 10.91 18.53 6.83
CA GLU A 91 11.24 17.28 7.48
C GLU A 91 11.21 17.45 9.00
N TYR A 92 10.59 16.49 9.68
CA TYR A 92 10.67 16.34 11.12
C TYR A 92 11.72 15.29 11.49
N LEU A 93 12.20 15.28 12.73
CA LEU A 93 13.24 14.36 13.23
C LEU A 93 12.94 12.87 13.00
N ASP A 94 11.69 12.52 12.75
CA ASP A 94 11.21 11.17 12.49
C ASP A 94 11.30 10.75 11.02
N GLY A 95 11.85 11.60 10.16
CA GLY A 95 11.87 11.36 8.72
C GLY A 95 10.54 11.60 8.01
N GLU A 96 9.52 12.12 8.71
CA GLU A 96 8.29 12.57 8.09
C GLU A 96 8.46 13.97 7.50
N TYR A 97 8.04 14.12 6.25
CA TYR A 97 8.01 15.41 5.56
C TYR A 97 6.59 15.91 5.45
N LEU A 98 6.39 17.16 5.80
CA LEU A 98 5.15 17.86 5.62
C LEU A 98 5.29 18.81 4.43
N CYS A 99 4.48 18.61 3.41
CA CYS A 99 4.49 19.45 2.21
C CYS A 99 3.36 20.48 2.30
N TYR A 100 3.71 21.76 2.25
CA TYR A 100 2.79 22.88 2.15
C TYR A 100 2.88 23.49 0.76
N ILE A 101 1.75 23.60 0.07
CA ILE A 101 1.65 24.28 -1.22
C ILE A 101 0.98 25.64 -0.97
N TYR A 102 1.70 26.71 -1.25
CA TYR A 102 1.23 28.07 -1.11
C TYR A 102 0.78 28.61 -2.49
N GLY A 103 -0.46 28.92 -2.58
CA GLY A 103 -1.16 29.48 -3.73
C GLY A 103 -2.61 29.72 -3.34
N SER A 104 -3.54 29.64 -4.25
CA SER A 104 -4.97 29.75 -3.95
C SER A 104 -5.56 28.54 -3.20
N LYS A 105 -4.77 27.48 -2.96
CA LYS A 105 -5.20 26.27 -2.24
C LYS A 105 -4.06 25.75 -1.34
N HIS A 106 -4.41 25.41 -0.10
CA HIS A 106 -3.53 24.64 0.77
C HIS A 106 -3.77 23.15 0.51
N SER A 107 -2.72 22.41 0.19
CA SER A 107 -2.71 20.97 0.36
C SER A 107 -1.55 20.59 1.28
N GLU A 108 -1.81 19.74 2.23
CA GLU A 108 -0.84 19.20 3.17
C GLU A 108 -0.70 17.71 2.89
N THR A 109 0.53 17.25 2.66
CA THR A 109 0.81 15.84 2.40
C THR A 109 2.02 15.42 3.20
N LYS A 110 1.91 14.31 3.91
CA LYS A 110 3.02 13.72 4.66
C LYS A 110 3.74 12.69 3.81
N PHE A 111 5.06 12.71 3.88
CA PHE A 111 5.95 11.74 3.25
C PHE A 111 6.99 11.27 4.27
N ASN A 112 7.46 10.03 4.12
CA ASN A 112 8.55 9.47 4.92
C ASN A 112 9.81 9.35 4.08
N TYR A 113 10.84 10.12 4.42
CA TYR A 113 12.13 10.09 3.75
C TYR A 113 13.25 10.29 4.77
N SER A 114 14.41 9.68 4.53
CA SER A 114 15.56 9.72 5.43
C SER A 114 16.59 10.81 5.08
N SER A 115 16.52 11.36 3.86
CA SER A 115 17.46 12.37 3.35
C SER A 115 16.85 13.13 2.16
N ILE A 116 17.50 14.22 1.74
CA ILE A 116 17.14 14.93 0.49
C ILE A 116 17.19 13.97 -0.71
N VAL A 117 18.18 13.08 -0.76
CA VAL A 117 18.34 12.10 -1.85
C VAL A 117 17.18 11.13 -1.89
N ASP A 118 16.70 10.65 -0.74
CA ASP A 118 15.50 9.80 -0.65
C ASP A 118 14.25 10.57 -1.05
N PHE A 119 14.10 11.80 -0.57
CA PHE A 119 12.99 12.68 -0.94
C PHE A 119 12.93 12.89 -2.46
N LEU A 120 14.07 13.09 -3.11
CA LEU A 120 14.17 13.23 -4.56
C LEU A 120 14.06 11.88 -5.29
N GLY A 121 14.14 10.76 -4.57
CA GLY A 121 13.99 9.41 -5.14
C GLY A 121 15.25 8.88 -5.84
N PHE A 122 16.44 9.43 -5.58
CA PHE A 122 17.67 9.02 -6.25
C PHE A 122 18.44 7.90 -5.55
N SER A 123 18.10 7.54 -4.32
CA SER A 123 18.84 6.55 -3.52
C SER A 123 19.07 5.25 -4.27
N ASN A 124 18.02 4.66 -4.83
CA ASN A 124 18.14 3.41 -5.58
C ASN A 124 18.96 3.53 -6.87
N ILE A 125 18.95 4.71 -7.53
CA ILE A 125 19.77 4.99 -8.71
C ILE A 125 21.25 5.03 -8.31
N PHE A 126 21.58 5.70 -7.21
CA PHE A 126 22.95 5.80 -6.72
C PHE A 126 23.48 4.44 -6.26
N GLU A 127 22.71 3.67 -5.50
CA GLU A 127 23.07 2.32 -5.08
C GLU A 127 23.34 1.39 -6.29
N ASN A 128 22.48 1.43 -7.30
CA ASN A 128 22.64 0.64 -8.53
C ASN A 128 23.89 1.07 -9.34
N SER A 129 24.34 2.30 -9.14
CA SER A 129 25.47 2.90 -9.88
C SER A 129 26.83 2.75 -9.18
N LEU A 130 26.88 2.27 -7.93
CA LEU A 130 28.10 2.23 -7.10
C LEU A 130 29.29 1.52 -7.78
N LYS A 131 29.03 0.45 -8.53
CA LYS A 131 30.04 -0.37 -9.22
C LYS A 131 30.06 -0.18 -10.73
N THR A 132 29.30 0.78 -11.25
CA THR A 132 29.21 1.01 -12.70
C THR A 132 30.40 1.82 -13.18
N LYS A 133 31.00 1.39 -14.29
CA LYS A 133 32.18 2.07 -14.85
C LYS A 133 31.80 3.42 -15.47
N VAL A 134 32.50 4.47 -15.08
CA VAL A 134 32.38 5.81 -15.68
C VAL A 134 32.92 5.79 -17.11
N LYS A 135 32.12 6.23 -18.07
CA LYS A 135 32.48 6.38 -19.49
C LYS A 135 32.13 7.80 -19.97
N ASN A 136 33.06 8.52 -20.56
CA ASN A 136 32.81 9.86 -21.11
C ASN A 136 32.08 10.79 -20.11
N ASN A 137 32.51 10.81 -18.86
CA ASN A 137 31.85 11.54 -17.75
C ASN A 137 30.40 11.15 -17.49
N THR A 138 30.01 9.93 -17.85
CA THR A 138 28.66 9.42 -17.56
C THR A 138 28.70 8.08 -16.84
N ILE A 139 27.67 7.85 -16.04
CA ILE A 139 27.32 6.56 -15.44
C ILE A 139 25.93 6.23 -15.95
N SER A 140 25.77 5.10 -16.64
CA SER A 140 24.49 4.69 -17.20
C SER A 140 24.05 3.36 -16.60
N GLY A 141 22.77 3.22 -16.37
CA GLY A 141 22.18 2.00 -15.83
C GLY A 141 20.71 1.86 -16.19
N SER A 142 20.13 0.81 -15.66
CA SER A 142 18.70 0.53 -15.77
C SER A 142 18.17 0.08 -14.42
N ILE A 143 17.00 0.55 -14.04
CA ILE A 143 16.37 0.27 -12.75
C ILE A 143 14.88 0.03 -12.96
N ASN A 144 14.28 -0.79 -12.11
CA ASN A 144 12.83 -0.98 -12.15
C ASN A 144 12.11 0.32 -11.81
N ALA A 145 11.11 0.69 -12.59
CA ALA A 145 10.36 1.93 -12.41
C ALA A 145 9.71 2.04 -11.00
N SER A 146 9.32 0.91 -10.40
CA SER A 146 8.79 0.88 -9.04
C SER A 146 9.80 1.34 -7.99
N SER A 147 11.09 1.15 -8.23
CA SER A 147 12.16 1.61 -7.34
C SER A 147 12.43 3.12 -7.46
N CYS A 148 11.85 3.78 -8.46
CA CYS A 148 11.94 5.22 -8.69
C CYS A 148 10.62 5.95 -8.38
N LEU A 149 9.70 5.33 -7.66
CA LEU A 149 8.39 5.89 -7.33
C LEU A 149 8.49 7.26 -6.65
N GLY A 150 9.54 7.51 -5.86
CA GLY A 150 9.82 8.82 -5.27
C GLY A 150 9.95 9.92 -6.33
N ILE A 151 10.74 9.67 -7.40
CA ILE A 151 10.92 10.62 -8.51
C ILE A 151 9.59 10.84 -9.25
N VAL A 152 8.90 9.75 -9.58
CA VAL A 152 7.62 9.82 -10.31
C VAL A 152 6.53 10.45 -9.43
N ARG A 153 6.53 10.17 -8.13
CA ARG A 153 5.62 10.81 -7.16
C ARG A 153 5.90 12.29 -7.00
N SER A 154 7.15 12.72 -6.98
CA SER A 154 7.48 14.16 -6.90
C SER A 154 6.88 14.93 -8.07
N LEU A 155 6.77 14.30 -9.23
CA LEU A 155 6.08 14.83 -10.41
C LEU A 155 4.56 14.85 -10.26
N LEU A 156 3.97 13.86 -9.56
CA LEU A 156 2.52 13.65 -9.48
C LEU A 156 1.91 14.27 -8.23
N VAL A 157 2.60 14.24 -7.10
CA VAL A 157 2.04 14.57 -5.78
C VAL A 157 2.26 16.05 -5.41
N ASN A 158 3.33 16.67 -5.89
CA ASN A 158 3.53 18.12 -5.72
C ASN A 158 2.56 18.95 -6.57
N SER A 159 1.70 18.30 -7.27
CA SER A 159 0.77 18.89 -8.19
C SER A 159 -0.67 18.49 -7.82
N GLY A 160 -1.19 19.04 -6.74
CA GLY A 160 -2.64 19.04 -6.50
C GLY A 160 -3.43 19.64 -7.67
N HIS A 161 -2.74 20.13 -8.69
CA HIS A 161 -3.24 20.62 -9.97
C HIS A 161 -3.06 19.63 -11.12
N PHE A 162 -2.37 18.48 -10.96
CA PHE A 162 -2.18 17.49 -12.03
C PHE A 162 -3.33 16.47 -12.16
N ASN A 163 -4.55 16.85 -11.90
CA ASN A 163 -5.69 16.15 -12.52
C ASN A 163 -5.59 16.12 -14.04
N ASP A 164 -4.74 16.96 -14.61
CA ASP A 164 -4.48 17.10 -16.04
C ASP A 164 -3.10 16.59 -16.48
N ASN A 165 -2.41 15.78 -15.68
CA ASN A 165 -1.18 15.15 -16.16
C ASN A 165 -1.50 14.29 -17.38
N PRO A 166 -1.01 14.66 -18.59
CA PRO A 166 -1.33 13.94 -19.80
C PRO A 166 -0.65 12.56 -19.89
N ILE A 167 0.21 12.21 -18.93
CA ILE A 167 0.98 10.97 -18.95
C ILE A 167 0.50 10.04 -17.85
N ASN A 168 0.13 8.82 -18.22
CA ASN A 168 -0.03 7.69 -17.31
C ASN A 168 1.26 6.88 -17.27
N PHE A 169 1.71 6.52 -16.09
CA PHE A 169 2.89 5.69 -15.91
C PHE A 169 2.53 4.24 -15.61
N VAL A 170 3.31 3.34 -16.23
CA VAL A 170 3.21 1.89 -16.05
C VAL A 170 4.48 1.41 -15.37
N TYR A 171 4.39 1.02 -14.11
CA TYR A 171 5.54 0.86 -13.21
C TYR A 171 6.32 -0.46 -13.35
N ASN A 172 6.01 -1.31 -14.32
CA ASN A 172 6.57 -2.66 -14.41
C ASN A 172 7.72 -2.85 -15.35
N SER A 173 8.13 -1.79 -15.99
CA SER A 173 9.24 -1.83 -16.92
C SER A 173 10.47 -1.25 -16.27
N ASN A 174 11.63 -1.66 -16.75
CA ASN A 174 12.86 -0.98 -16.40
C ASN A 174 12.92 0.37 -17.13
N ILE A 175 13.36 1.38 -16.43
CA ILE A 175 13.74 2.68 -16.99
C ILE A 175 15.25 2.77 -17.08
N ASN A 176 15.73 3.38 -18.16
CA ASN A 176 17.16 3.68 -18.30
C ASN A 176 17.45 5.04 -17.70
N TYR A 177 18.62 5.18 -17.08
CA TYR A 177 19.08 6.44 -16.56
C TYR A 177 20.52 6.73 -16.99
N VAL A 178 20.87 8.01 -17.01
CA VAL A 178 22.22 8.50 -17.22
C VAL A 178 22.51 9.57 -16.18
N ILE A 179 23.57 9.37 -15.40
CA ILE A 179 24.13 10.36 -14.49
C ILE A 179 25.30 11.03 -15.23
N TYR A 180 25.24 12.33 -15.38
CA TYR A 180 26.29 13.15 -15.97
C TYR A 180 27.16 13.73 -14.85
N LEU A 181 28.44 13.57 -14.97
CA LEU A 181 29.43 14.12 -14.06
C LEU A 181 30.04 15.40 -14.65
N ASP A 182 30.48 16.28 -13.78
CA ASP A 182 31.25 17.48 -14.16
C ASP A 182 32.60 17.11 -14.83
N SER A 183 33.34 18.11 -15.31
CA SER A 183 34.62 17.89 -15.94
C SER A 183 35.68 17.25 -15.03
N THR A 184 35.52 17.39 -13.72
CA THR A 184 36.41 16.80 -12.71
C THR A 184 36.02 15.36 -12.35
N LYS A 185 34.84 14.90 -12.77
CA LYS A 185 34.20 13.61 -12.40
C LYS A 185 33.95 13.47 -10.91
N SER A 186 33.86 14.57 -10.20
CA SER A 186 33.71 14.59 -8.75
C SER A 186 32.30 14.96 -8.29
N ASN A 187 31.51 15.56 -9.17
CA ASN A 187 30.15 15.99 -8.85
C ASN A 187 29.18 15.56 -9.96
N ILE A 188 27.91 15.37 -9.58
CA ILE A 188 26.82 15.18 -10.53
C ILE A 188 26.43 16.54 -11.09
N SER A 189 26.44 16.67 -12.41
CA SER A 189 25.91 17.86 -13.10
C SER A 189 24.45 17.71 -13.50
N ALA A 190 24.05 16.50 -13.93
CA ALA A 190 22.68 16.21 -14.28
C ALA A 190 22.35 14.73 -14.13
N ILE A 191 21.06 14.42 -14.02
CA ILE A 191 20.52 13.06 -14.10
C ILE A 191 19.42 13.06 -15.14
N SER A 192 19.44 12.12 -16.08
CA SER A 192 18.41 11.92 -17.09
C SER A 192 17.77 10.54 -16.94
N LEU A 193 16.44 10.49 -16.98
CA LEU A 193 15.64 9.27 -16.89
C LEU A 193 14.82 9.11 -18.17
N ASP A 194 14.97 7.97 -18.83
CA ASP A 194 14.17 7.62 -19.99
C ASP A 194 12.92 6.85 -19.54
N LEU A 195 11.80 7.53 -19.55
CA LEU A 195 10.48 7.00 -19.17
C LEU A 195 9.70 6.46 -20.39
N THR A 196 10.32 6.32 -21.55
CA THR A 196 9.65 5.86 -22.77
C THR A 196 9.01 4.47 -22.60
N SER A 197 9.64 3.60 -21.82
CA SER A 197 9.11 2.26 -21.51
C SER A 197 7.88 2.25 -20.60
N VAL A 198 7.68 3.31 -19.81
CA VAL A 198 6.65 3.38 -18.77
C VAL A 198 5.62 4.47 -19.00
N GLY A 199 5.90 5.47 -19.83
CA GLY A 199 5.03 6.61 -20.08
C GLY A 199 3.97 6.32 -21.17
N LYS A 200 2.71 6.68 -20.91
CA LYS A 200 1.60 6.62 -21.88
C LYS A 200 0.79 7.90 -21.82
N LEU A 201 0.30 8.39 -22.97
CA LEU A 201 -0.64 9.51 -22.98
C LEU A 201 -2.02 9.06 -22.48
N LYS A 202 -2.65 9.85 -21.59
CA LYS A 202 -4.01 9.58 -21.09
C LYS A 202 -5.07 9.52 -22.18
N SER A 203 -4.89 10.30 -23.26
CA SER A 203 -5.83 10.37 -24.37
C SER A 203 -5.70 9.22 -25.38
N SER A 204 -4.70 8.36 -25.24
CA SER A 204 -4.51 7.20 -26.11
C SER A 204 -3.96 6.05 -25.27
N SER A 205 -4.84 5.17 -24.84
CA SER A 205 -4.53 3.99 -24.03
C SER A 205 -3.51 3.02 -24.67
N VAL A 206 -3.13 3.22 -25.91
CA VAL A 206 -2.38 2.25 -26.73
C VAL A 206 -1.00 2.74 -27.19
N ARG A 207 -0.69 4.05 -27.08
CA ARG A 207 0.60 4.56 -27.58
C ARG A 207 1.58 4.85 -26.45
N GLN A 208 2.68 4.12 -26.45
CA GLN A 208 3.88 4.47 -25.71
C GLN A 208 4.41 5.80 -26.28
N VAL A 209 4.75 6.73 -25.41
CA VAL A 209 5.30 8.04 -25.80
C VAL A 209 6.75 8.10 -25.34
N SER A 210 7.61 8.71 -26.16
CA SER A 210 8.94 9.06 -25.74
C SER A 210 8.82 10.13 -24.65
N SER A 211 9.18 9.79 -23.43
CA SER A 211 9.18 10.72 -22.31
C SER A 211 10.50 10.66 -21.56
N MET A 212 11.03 11.83 -21.25
CA MET A 212 12.32 12.02 -20.55
C MET A 212 12.11 12.93 -19.36
N ILE A 213 12.81 12.64 -18.26
CA ILE A 213 12.97 13.58 -17.17
C ILE A 213 14.46 13.89 -17.04
N GLU A 214 14.79 15.14 -16.99
CA GLU A 214 16.16 15.63 -16.80
C GLU A 214 16.21 16.53 -15.57
N PHE A 215 17.15 16.24 -14.66
CA PHE A 215 17.48 17.05 -13.49
C PHE A 215 18.83 17.70 -13.70
N ASP A 216 18.85 19.01 -13.83
CA ASP A 216 20.08 19.80 -13.99
C ASP A 216 20.44 20.49 -12.67
N PHE A 217 21.48 19.98 -12.03
CA PHE A 217 22.00 20.50 -10.75
C PHE A 217 23.01 21.64 -10.94
N SER A 218 23.46 21.91 -12.16
CA SER A 218 24.42 22.96 -12.47
C SER A 218 23.76 24.33 -12.61
N LYS A 219 22.42 24.37 -12.71
CA LYS A 219 21.69 25.61 -12.96
C LYS A 219 21.44 26.37 -11.66
N ASP A 220 21.88 27.59 -11.59
CA ASP A 220 21.50 28.53 -10.52
C ASP A 220 20.01 28.87 -10.65
N VAL A 221 19.24 28.50 -9.64
CA VAL A 221 17.77 28.72 -9.55
C VAL A 221 17.41 29.83 -8.57
N SER A 222 18.36 30.41 -7.85
CA SER A 222 18.12 31.40 -6.80
C SER A 222 17.38 32.65 -7.27
N GLY A 223 17.60 33.07 -8.51
CA GLY A 223 16.88 34.20 -9.12
C GLY A 223 15.47 33.85 -9.64
N ILE A 224 15.10 32.57 -9.67
CA ILE A 224 13.83 32.08 -10.21
C ILE A 224 12.86 31.76 -9.09
N ILE A 225 13.36 31.22 -7.98
CA ILE A 225 12.58 30.84 -6.80
C ILE A 225 12.59 32.03 -5.84
N ALA A 226 11.39 32.58 -5.58
CA ALA A 226 11.25 33.61 -4.56
C ALA A 226 11.45 32.97 -3.18
N SER A 227 12.22 33.62 -2.31
CA SER A 227 12.33 33.21 -0.92
C SER A 227 10.95 33.32 -0.25
N ASN A 228 10.47 32.21 0.30
CA ASN A 228 9.20 32.20 1.04
C ASN A 228 9.46 32.24 2.54
N PRO A 229 8.69 33.01 3.29
CA PRO A 229 8.73 32.89 4.74
C PRO A 229 8.31 31.46 5.14
N TYR A 230 9.15 30.80 5.92
CA TYR A 230 8.83 29.51 6.51
C TYR A 230 7.54 29.58 7.32
N PRO A 231 6.72 28.53 7.34
CA PRO A 231 5.58 28.48 8.23
C PRO A 231 6.02 28.75 9.67
N SER A 232 5.40 29.70 10.32
CA SER A 232 5.80 30.14 11.67
C SER A 232 5.50 29.13 12.78
N GLU A 233 4.78 28.04 12.47
CA GLU A 233 4.36 27.02 13.44
C GLU A 233 4.75 25.65 12.92
N ILE A 234 5.99 25.27 13.12
CA ILE A 234 6.44 23.89 13.03
C ILE A 234 6.02 23.24 14.36
N GLY A 235 5.07 22.31 14.27
CA GLY A 235 4.47 21.56 15.37
C GLY A 235 5.33 21.20 16.59
N ASP A 236 5.05 20.09 17.27
CA ASP A 236 5.72 19.66 18.51
C ASP A 236 7.26 19.64 18.42
N SER A 237 7.91 19.82 19.59
CA SER A 237 9.37 19.83 19.66
C SER A 237 10.00 18.55 19.10
N PRO A 238 11.22 18.64 18.56
CA PRO A 238 11.96 17.49 18.07
C PRO A 238 12.00 16.30 19.04
N GLU A 239 12.23 16.58 20.33
CA GLU A 239 12.32 15.56 21.36
C GLU A 239 10.96 14.87 21.62
N LYS A 240 9.87 15.61 21.56
CA LYS A 240 8.52 15.06 21.72
C LYS A 240 8.18 14.13 20.56
N LYS A 241 8.47 14.53 19.34
CA LYS A 241 8.26 13.70 18.15
C LYS A 241 9.13 12.44 18.15
N GLU A 242 10.40 12.56 18.50
CA GLU A 242 11.28 11.39 18.65
C GLU A 242 10.71 10.40 19.66
N LYS A 243 10.24 10.90 20.81
CA LYS A 243 9.62 10.07 21.84
C LYS A 243 8.37 9.34 21.30
N GLU A 244 7.48 10.06 20.63
CA GLU A 244 6.26 9.48 20.05
C GLU A 244 6.58 8.38 19.01
N ILE A 245 7.61 8.57 18.19
CA ILE A 245 8.04 7.59 17.21
C ILE A 245 8.62 6.34 17.87
N LYS A 246 9.45 6.52 18.90
CA LYS A 246 9.99 5.39 19.67
C LYS A 246 8.87 4.57 20.32
N GLU A 247 7.86 5.23 20.90
CA GLU A 247 6.68 4.58 21.45
C GLU A 247 5.87 3.83 20.38
N LYS A 248 5.64 4.44 19.22
CA LYS A 248 4.99 3.79 18.07
C LYS A 248 5.80 2.60 17.55
N GLY A 249 7.14 2.69 17.55
CA GLY A 249 8.02 1.58 17.16
C GLY A 249 7.89 0.37 18.08
N LEU A 250 7.82 0.59 19.39
CA LEU A 250 7.58 -0.47 20.37
C LEU A 250 6.19 -1.09 20.20
N THR A 251 5.16 -0.25 20.02
CA THR A 251 3.79 -0.70 19.76
C THR A 251 3.74 -1.56 18.49
N TYR A 252 4.37 -1.11 17.41
CA TYR A 252 4.45 -1.85 16.15
C TYR A 252 5.02 -3.26 16.34
N ILE A 253 6.14 -3.40 17.07
CA ILE A 253 6.78 -4.70 17.33
C ILE A 253 5.89 -5.59 18.20
N LYS A 254 5.24 -5.03 19.21
CA LYS A 254 4.28 -5.78 20.02
C LYS A 254 3.12 -6.30 19.17
N ASP A 255 2.50 -5.44 18.37
CA ASP A 255 1.39 -5.80 17.48
C ASP A 255 1.78 -6.93 16.50
N CYS A 256 3.05 -6.97 16.06
CA CYS A 256 3.51 -8.04 15.16
C CYS A 256 3.67 -9.40 15.87
N TYR A 257 4.01 -9.44 17.16
CA TYR A 257 4.49 -10.68 17.78
C TYR A 257 3.87 -11.03 19.14
N GLU A 258 3.06 -10.16 19.76
CA GLU A 258 2.56 -10.34 21.12
C GLU A 258 1.74 -11.62 21.30
N ASP A 259 0.95 -11.97 20.29
CA ASP A 259 -0.02 -13.09 20.36
C ASP A 259 0.52 -14.41 19.77
N ILE A 260 1.82 -14.51 19.46
CA ILE A 260 2.37 -15.74 18.90
C ILE A 260 2.55 -16.77 20.01
N GLU A 261 1.74 -17.82 19.99
CA GLU A 261 1.86 -18.95 20.91
C GLU A 261 2.64 -20.11 20.31
N PHE A 262 2.45 -20.37 19.00
CA PHE A 262 3.04 -21.51 18.29
C PHE A 262 3.60 -21.10 16.93
N VAL A 263 4.67 -21.75 16.51
CA VAL A 263 5.30 -21.57 15.21
C VAL A 263 5.64 -22.92 14.61
N CYS A 264 5.22 -23.18 13.38
CA CYS A 264 5.54 -24.40 12.64
C CYS A 264 6.09 -24.12 11.22
N ASP A 265 6.41 -22.88 10.93
CA ASP A 265 7.02 -22.44 9.68
C ASP A 265 7.89 -21.19 9.90
N ASP A 266 8.48 -20.64 8.82
CA ASP A 266 9.36 -19.47 8.90
C ASP A 266 8.65 -18.25 9.46
N LEU A 267 9.19 -17.66 10.53
CA LEU A 267 8.76 -16.35 11.03
C LEU A 267 9.29 -15.22 10.15
N THR A 268 8.45 -14.23 9.89
CA THR A 268 8.89 -13.00 9.21
C THR A 268 9.41 -11.99 10.22
N PHE A 269 10.70 -11.63 10.12
CA PHE A 269 11.32 -10.58 10.92
C PHE A 269 11.42 -9.29 10.12
N TYR A 270 10.59 -8.32 10.47
CA TYR A 270 10.55 -7.02 9.81
C TYR A 270 11.68 -6.13 10.32
N THR A 271 12.56 -5.70 9.43
CA THR A 271 13.73 -4.87 9.81
C THR A 271 13.46 -3.37 9.78
N ASN A 272 12.35 -2.95 9.20
CA ASN A 272 11.90 -1.56 9.09
C ASN A 272 10.37 -1.47 9.16
N THR A 273 9.83 -0.25 9.22
CA THR A 273 8.39 0.00 9.29
C THR A 273 8.01 1.28 8.55
N MET A 274 6.74 1.43 8.16
CA MET A 274 6.16 2.67 7.63
C MET A 274 5.93 3.75 8.71
N VAL A 275 6.10 3.40 9.99
CA VAL A 275 5.99 4.38 11.09
C VAL A 275 7.02 5.48 10.97
N SER A 276 8.29 5.12 10.70
CA SER A 276 9.37 6.07 10.44
C SER A 276 10.55 5.37 9.76
N ALA A 277 11.16 6.03 8.78
CA ALA A 277 12.38 5.55 8.13
C ALA A 277 13.60 5.50 9.08
N LYS A 278 13.54 6.19 10.23
CA LYS A 278 14.60 6.15 11.26
C LYS A 278 14.48 4.96 12.20
N LEU A 279 13.36 4.24 12.19
CA LEU A 279 13.16 3.02 12.96
C LEU A 279 13.73 1.81 12.22
N SER A 280 14.45 0.96 12.95
CA SER A 280 14.87 -0.34 12.47
C SER A 280 14.95 -1.34 13.62
N PHE A 281 14.89 -2.64 13.28
CA PHE A 281 14.78 -3.71 14.24
C PHE A 281 15.83 -4.80 13.97
N LYS A 282 16.41 -5.37 15.03
CA LYS A 282 17.32 -6.50 14.95
C LYS A 282 16.81 -7.63 15.84
N TYR A 283 16.94 -8.85 15.38
CA TYR A 283 16.39 -10.02 16.04
C TYR A 283 17.48 -10.99 16.50
N VAL A 284 17.33 -11.51 17.71
CA VAL A 284 18.20 -12.53 18.28
C VAL A 284 17.35 -13.66 18.83
N SER A 285 17.55 -14.87 18.31
CA SER A 285 16.89 -16.07 18.78
C SER A 285 17.67 -16.71 19.92
N SER A 286 16.99 -17.17 20.95
CA SER A 286 17.56 -17.97 22.04
C SER A 286 17.95 -19.37 21.58
N ASN A 287 17.37 -19.87 20.48
CA ASN A 287 17.70 -21.16 19.89
C ASN A 287 17.72 -21.10 18.36
N PRO A 288 18.82 -20.62 17.75
CA PRO A 288 18.91 -20.42 16.32
C PRO A 288 18.89 -21.71 15.49
N ASN A 289 19.03 -22.88 16.12
CA ASN A 289 18.86 -24.18 15.45
C ASN A 289 17.41 -24.63 15.34
N VAL A 290 16.49 -23.86 15.93
CA VAL A 290 15.04 -24.10 15.88
C VAL A 290 14.35 -22.95 15.12
N ILE A 291 14.66 -21.72 15.50
CA ILE A 291 14.32 -20.52 14.75
C ILE A 291 15.59 -19.69 14.58
N GLY A 292 16.02 -19.47 13.35
CA GLY A 292 17.18 -18.64 13.03
C GLY A 292 17.03 -17.18 13.48
N HIS A 293 18.14 -16.45 13.53
CA HIS A 293 18.12 -14.99 13.75
C HIS A 293 17.46 -14.22 12.59
N ASP A 294 17.25 -14.90 11.48
CA ASP A 294 16.56 -14.45 10.27
C ASP A 294 15.09 -14.89 10.23
N GLY A 295 14.62 -15.57 11.27
CA GLY A 295 13.27 -16.10 11.38
C GLY A 295 13.07 -17.47 10.74
N LYS A 296 14.09 -18.05 10.12
CA LYS A 296 13.98 -19.35 9.46
C LYS A 296 13.67 -20.45 10.47
N TYR A 297 12.60 -21.20 10.20
CA TYR A 297 12.20 -22.36 10.99
C TYR A 297 12.98 -23.60 10.57
N TYR A 298 13.46 -24.34 11.56
CA TYR A 298 14.05 -25.67 11.38
C TYR A 298 13.14 -26.69 12.06
N ASP A 299 12.71 -27.70 11.30
CA ASP A 299 11.72 -28.66 11.77
C ASP A 299 12.12 -29.32 13.07
N VAL A 300 11.19 -29.43 13.99
CA VAL A 300 11.38 -30.00 15.32
C VAL A 300 10.53 -31.26 15.48
N ASN A 301 11.01 -32.22 16.27
CA ASN A 301 10.27 -33.47 16.54
C ASN A 301 9.38 -33.39 17.78
N LYS A 302 9.44 -32.29 18.52
CA LYS A 302 8.63 -32.01 19.72
C LYS A 302 8.55 -30.51 19.96
N ASP A 303 7.52 -30.08 20.68
CA ASP A 303 7.34 -28.70 21.09
C ASP A 303 8.59 -28.18 21.82
N THR A 304 9.15 -27.10 21.29
CA THR A 304 10.41 -26.50 21.79
C THR A 304 10.20 -25.01 22.02
N SER A 305 10.41 -24.53 23.24
CA SER A 305 10.27 -23.11 23.56
C SER A 305 11.44 -22.30 22.97
N VAL A 306 11.12 -21.20 22.32
CA VAL A 306 12.07 -20.25 21.75
C VAL A 306 11.67 -18.84 22.16
N THR A 307 12.64 -18.03 22.57
CA THR A 307 12.48 -16.61 22.85
C THR A 307 13.23 -15.82 21.79
N ILE A 308 12.55 -14.87 21.19
CA ILE A 308 13.15 -13.89 20.29
C ILE A 308 13.28 -12.56 21.04
N THR A 309 14.46 -11.98 21.01
CA THR A 309 14.73 -10.63 21.52
C THR A 309 14.89 -9.69 20.34
N VAL A 310 14.12 -8.62 20.32
CA VAL A 310 14.14 -7.57 19.31
C VAL A 310 14.79 -6.34 19.90
N SER A 311 15.89 -5.90 19.29
CA SER A 311 16.47 -4.58 19.58
C SER A 311 15.76 -3.53 18.72
N LEU A 312 15.21 -2.49 19.35
CA LEU A 312 14.57 -1.37 18.69
C LEU A 312 15.58 -0.24 18.53
N LEU A 313 15.84 0.17 17.28
CA LEU A 313 16.82 1.19 16.95
C LEU A 313 16.14 2.43 16.36
N TYR A 314 16.58 3.61 16.81
CA TYR A 314 16.23 4.88 16.21
C TYR A 314 17.51 5.53 15.68
N SER A 315 17.55 5.87 14.40
CA SER A 315 18.77 6.34 13.71
C SER A 315 19.98 5.43 13.98
N LEU A 316 19.76 4.10 13.93
CA LEU A 316 20.75 3.04 14.20
C LEU A 316 21.26 2.95 15.65
N VAL A 317 20.71 3.73 16.58
CA VAL A 317 21.04 3.66 18.02
C VAL A 317 19.94 2.88 18.73
N GLU A 318 20.32 1.82 19.44
CA GLU A 318 19.36 1.05 20.24
C GLU A 318 18.80 1.93 21.36
N TYR A 319 17.47 1.94 21.50
CA TYR A 319 16.77 2.71 22.52
C TYR A 319 15.89 1.86 23.43
N ASP A 320 15.50 0.65 22.97
CA ASP A 320 14.68 -0.26 23.74
C ASP A 320 14.85 -1.70 23.21
N THR A 321 14.36 -2.67 23.98
CA THR A 321 14.29 -4.08 23.60
C THR A 321 12.93 -4.66 23.94
N TYR A 322 12.46 -5.57 23.11
CA TYR A 322 11.24 -6.35 23.34
C TYR A 322 11.54 -7.83 23.17
N SER A 323 10.98 -8.69 24.02
CA SER A 323 11.12 -10.13 23.88
C SER A 323 9.78 -10.82 23.90
N PHE A 324 9.63 -11.78 23.01
CA PHE A 324 8.45 -12.65 22.95
C PHE A 324 8.89 -14.12 22.92
N THR A 325 8.07 -14.99 23.51
CA THR A 325 8.35 -16.42 23.64
C THR A 325 7.19 -17.22 23.10
N PHE A 326 7.51 -18.21 22.28
CA PHE A 326 6.54 -19.11 21.68
C PHE A 326 7.07 -20.56 21.70
N LYS A 327 6.24 -21.50 21.26
CA LYS A 327 6.64 -22.89 21.02
C LYS A 327 6.83 -23.14 19.53
N ALA A 328 8.03 -23.49 19.11
CA ALA A 328 8.22 -24.14 17.82
C ALA A 328 7.67 -25.56 17.91
N VAL A 329 6.79 -25.94 17.00
CA VAL A 329 6.03 -27.19 17.02
C VAL A 329 6.24 -27.93 15.70
N PRO A 330 6.24 -29.29 15.68
CA PRO A 330 6.41 -30.05 14.45
C PRO A 330 5.42 -29.65 13.37
N LYS A 331 5.87 -29.65 12.11
CA LYS A 331 4.97 -29.44 10.95
C LYS A 331 3.91 -30.52 10.92
N ILE A 332 2.70 -30.13 10.53
CA ILE A 332 1.59 -31.07 10.33
C ILE A 332 1.62 -31.49 8.85
N GLU A 333 1.88 -32.78 8.61
CA GLU A 333 1.70 -33.34 7.28
C GLU A 333 0.20 -33.40 6.93
N ARG A 334 -0.11 -32.97 5.73
CA ARG A 334 -1.47 -32.99 5.20
C ARG A 334 -1.52 -33.84 3.93
N SER A 335 -2.67 -34.46 3.69
CA SER A 335 -2.92 -35.26 2.49
C SER A 335 -4.25 -34.88 1.85
N GLY A 336 -4.33 -35.02 0.53
CA GLY A 336 -5.50 -34.70 -0.26
C GLY A 336 -5.40 -33.36 -0.98
N GLU A 337 -6.48 -32.98 -1.65
CA GLU A 337 -6.54 -31.72 -2.39
C GLU A 337 -6.64 -30.54 -1.44
N LEU A 338 -5.84 -29.53 -1.70
CA LEU A 338 -5.75 -28.30 -0.90
C LEU A 338 -7.12 -27.60 -0.82
N GLY A 339 -7.49 -27.14 0.38
CA GLY A 339 -8.79 -26.50 0.66
C GLY A 339 -9.95 -27.48 0.79
N SER A 340 -9.70 -28.79 0.90
CA SER A 340 -10.71 -29.80 1.27
C SER A 340 -10.79 -29.96 2.79
N LEU A 341 -11.81 -30.63 3.28
CA LEU A 341 -11.89 -30.99 4.71
C LEU A 341 -10.72 -31.86 5.20
N SER A 342 -10.17 -32.71 4.31
CA SER A 342 -9.01 -33.54 4.62
C SER A 342 -7.67 -32.80 4.49
N ASN A 343 -7.65 -31.72 3.75
CA ASN A 343 -6.48 -30.85 3.56
C ASN A 343 -6.90 -29.37 3.57
N PRO A 344 -7.35 -28.83 4.73
CA PRO A 344 -7.84 -27.46 4.83
C PRO A 344 -6.69 -26.44 4.62
N LEU A 345 -7.04 -25.21 4.31
CA LEU A 345 -6.08 -24.13 4.12
C LEU A 345 -5.29 -23.86 5.42
N TYR A 346 -6.00 -23.87 6.54
CA TYR A 346 -5.40 -23.63 7.84
C TYR A 346 -4.75 -24.89 8.44
N ASN A 347 -3.51 -24.76 8.86
CA ASN A 347 -2.77 -25.81 9.56
C ASN A 347 -2.11 -25.33 10.87
N GLY A 348 -2.41 -24.10 11.26
CA GLY A 348 -1.95 -23.55 12.51
C GLY A 348 -2.48 -24.33 13.72
N ARG A 349 -1.74 -24.29 14.84
CA ARG A 349 -2.19 -24.86 16.11
C ARG A 349 -2.92 -23.86 16.99
N LYS A 350 -2.87 -22.58 16.64
CA LYS A 350 -3.62 -21.54 17.35
C LYS A 350 -5.12 -21.78 17.14
N PRO A 351 -5.91 -21.94 18.21
CA PRO A 351 -7.34 -22.18 18.04
C PRO A 351 -8.00 -20.96 17.39
N ILE A 352 -8.94 -21.22 16.46
CA ILE A 352 -9.80 -20.19 15.89
C ILE A 352 -10.89 -19.89 16.92
N ASN A 353 -10.75 -18.81 17.67
CA ASN A 353 -11.72 -18.37 18.67
C ASN A 353 -12.71 -17.36 18.10
N ASP A 354 -12.24 -16.51 17.22
CA ASP A 354 -12.99 -15.47 16.52
C ASP A 354 -12.51 -15.33 15.06
N LEU A 355 -13.32 -14.66 14.26
CA LEU A 355 -12.97 -14.21 12.92
C LEU A 355 -12.97 -12.68 12.94
N LYS A 356 -11.87 -12.06 12.55
CA LYS A 356 -11.72 -10.61 12.44
C LYS A 356 -11.64 -10.18 10.99
N VAL A 357 -12.43 -9.17 10.64
CA VAL A 357 -12.45 -8.57 9.31
C VAL A 357 -12.02 -7.10 9.44
N TYR A 358 -10.96 -6.73 8.76
CA TYR A 358 -10.44 -5.37 8.73
C TYR A 358 -10.76 -4.74 7.38
N PHE A 359 -11.67 -3.79 7.36
CA PHE A 359 -11.92 -2.94 6.19
C PHE A 359 -10.95 -1.77 6.25
N ILE A 360 -9.85 -1.88 5.50
CA ILE A 360 -8.71 -0.97 5.60
C ILE A 360 -9.07 0.42 5.08
N GLU A 361 -8.70 1.47 5.82
CA GLU A 361 -8.87 2.86 5.40
C GLU A 361 -8.05 3.14 4.14
N MET A 362 -8.68 3.70 3.10
CA MET A 362 -7.99 4.18 1.92
C MET A 362 -7.44 5.59 2.14
N HIS A 363 -6.18 5.82 1.81
CA HIS A 363 -5.49 7.07 2.13
C HIS A 363 -5.55 8.11 1.01
N GLN A 364 -5.91 7.72 -0.20
CA GLN A 364 -5.86 8.62 -1.35
C GLN A 364 -7.18 8.75 -2.11
N GLN A 365 -7.84 7.66 -2.39
CA GLN A 365 -9.10 7.62 -3.14
C GLN A 365 -9.95 6.45 -2.63
N TYR A 366 -11.15 6.27 -3.20
CA TYR A 366 -11.96 5.09 -2.95
C TYR A 366 -11.22 3.81 -3.40
N GLY A 367 -11.61 2.69 -2.83
CA GLY A 367 -11.05 1.39 -3.15
C GLY A 367 -11.36 0.37 -2.07
N ASP A 368 -11.09 -0.88 -2.36
CA ASP A 368 -11.23 -1.99 -1.42
C ASP A 368 -9.87 -2.56 -1.05
N ALA A 369 -9.67 -2.74 0.25
CA ALA A 369 -8.67 -3.63 0.81
C ALA A 369 -9.25 -4.22 2.08
N ILE A 370 -9.46 -5.53 2.10
CA ILE A 370 -10.12 -6.21 3.21
C ILE A 370 -9.21 -7.35 3.66
N TYR A 371 -8.71 -7.22 4.88
CA TYR A 371 -7.90 -8.25 5.51
C TYR A 371 -8.73 -9.03 6.51
N ILE A 372 -8.58 -10.36 6.52
CA ILE A 372 -9.38 -11.29 7.33
C ILE A 372 -8.42 -12.21 8.08
N GLN A 373 -8.63 -12.33 9.39
CA GLN A 373 -7.80 -13.14 10.26
C GLN A 373 -8.64 -14.08 11.13
N ALA A 374 -8.19 -15.33 11.26
CA ALA A 374 -8.78 -16.31 12.19
C ALA A 374 -7.68 -17.25 12.73
N GLY A 375 -7.29 -17.10 13.97
CA GLY A 375 -6.07 -17.74 14.48
C GLY A 375 -4.83 -17.23 13.75
N ASP A 376 -4.12 -18.13 13.06
CA ASP A 376 -3.01 -17.80 12.16
C ASP A 376 -3.41 -17.94 10.66
N PHE A 377 -4.70 -18.07 10.37
CA PHE A 377 -5.21 -17.99 9.01
C PHE A 377 -5.34 -16.52 8.61
N ASP A 378 -4.74 -16.18 7.49
CA ASP A 378 -4.69 -14.84 6.95
C ASP A 378 -5.22 -14.81 5.50
N MET A 379 -6.13 -13.87 5.23
CA MET A 379 -6.72 -13.69 3.89
C MET A 379 -6.76 -12.21 3.51
N LEU A 380 -6.48 -11.90 2.25
CA LEU A 380 -6.63 -10.57 1.68
C LEU A 380 -7.61 -10.58 0.50
N ILE A 381 -8.58 -9.69 0.49
CA ILE A 381 -9.46 -9.40 -0.65
C ILE A 381 -9.15 -7.98 -1.12
N ASP A 382 -8.63 -7.84 -2.32
CA ASP A 382 -8.19 -6.58 -2.93
C ASP A 382 -7.12 -5.82 -2.11
N ALA A 383 -6.60 -4.73 -2.67
CA ALA A 383 -5.50 -3.98 -2.03
C ALA A 383 -5.49 -2.47 -2.36
N GLY A 384 -6.64 -1.94 -2.77
CA GLY A 384 -6.81 -0.52 -3.04
C GLY A 384 -6.03 0.00 -4.25
N GLN A 385 -5.87 1.30 -4.30
CA GLN A 385 -5.09 2.03 -5.31
C GLN A 385 -3.60 1.75 -5.19
N VAL A 386 -2.84 2.02 -6.25
CA VAL A 386 -1.36 1.87 -6.27
C VAL A 386 -0.70 2.51 -5.04
N ASN A 387 -1.16 3.68 -4.65
CA ASN A 387 -0.60 4.43 -3.52
C ASN A 387 -1.04 3.91 -2.14
N ASP A 388 -2.09 3.10 -2.08
CA ASP A 388 -2.58 2.50 -0.83
C ASP A 388 -1.84 1.20 -0.49
N GLY A 389 -1.19 0.56 -1.48
CA GLY A 389 -0.53 -0.72 -1.30
C GLY A 389 0.51 -0.76 -0.16
N GLY A 390 1.18 0.37 0.12
CA GLY A 390 2.12 0.49 1.24
C GLY A 390 1.42 0.42 2.60
N TYR A 391 0.26 1.04 2.74
CA TYR A 391 -0.55 1.00 3.97
C TYR A 391 -1.18 -0.38 4.18
N VAL A 392 -1.65 -1.01 3.10
CA VAL A 392 -2.14 -2.39 3.16
C VAL A 392 -1.01 -3.33 3.58
N ASN A 393 0.19 -3.19 2.98
CA ASN A 393 1.37 -3.96 3.39
C ASN A 393 1.70 -3.79 4.87
N ASP A 394 1.60 -2.57 5.41
CA ASP A 394 1.86 -2.32 6.83
C ASP A 394 0.82 -2.98 7.75
N VAL A 395 -0.44 -3.06 7.32
CA VAL A 395 -1.47 -3.85 8.03
C VAL A 395 -1.09 -5.34 8.01
N LEU A 396 -0.77 -5.89 6.84
CA LEU A 396 -0.38 -7.29 6.72
C LEU A 396 0.84 -7.62 7.59
N ARG A 397 1.86 -6.76 7.59
CA ARG A 397 3.07 -6.95 8.41
C ARG A 397 2.79 -7.01 9.91
N ARG A 398 1.79 -6.29 10.41
CA ARG A 398 1.41 -6.30 11.83
C ARG A 398 0.66 -7.57 12.24
N HIS A 399 0.03 -8.26 11.30
CA HIS A 399 -0.81 -9.42 11.60
C HIS A 399 -0.21 -10.73 11.12
N ILE A 400 0.49 -10.76 9.98
CA ILE A 400 1.10 -11.97 9.40
C ILE A 400 2.51 -12.14 9.95
N SER A 401 2.67 -12.96 10.96
CA SER A 401 3.97 -13.14 11.63
C SER A 401 4.91 -14.12 10.91
N ASP A 402 4.37 -15.11 10.18
CA ASP A 402 5.15 -16.14 9.47
C ASP A 402 5.40 -15.81 7.99
N GLY A 403 4.86 -14.67 7.51
CA GLY A 403 4.96 -14.24 6.11
C GLY A 403 4.11 -15.06 5.14
N ARG A 404 3.17 -15.88 5.65
CA ARG A 404 2.25 -16.69 4.85
C ARG A 404 0.90 -16.01 4.75
N LEU A 405 0.31 -16.03 3.57
CA LEU A 405 -1.07 -15.61 3.31
C LEU A 405 -1.81 -16.83 2.76
N GLU A 406 -2.73 -17.41 3.54
CA GLU A 406 -3.41 -18.64 3.14
C GLU A 406 -4.36 -18.42 1.98
N CYS A 407 -4.96 -17.24 1.87
CA CYS A 407 -5.83 -16.93 0.74
C CYS A 407 -5.66 -15.49 0.27
N VAL A 408 -5.62 -15.27 -1.03
CA VAL A 408 -5.70 -13.95 -1.64
C VAL A 408 -6.72 -13.96 -2.77
N VAL A 409 -7.56 -12.94 -2.82
CA VAL A 409 -8.57 -12.77 -3.86
C VAL A 409 -8.42 -11.39 -4.50
N ALA A 410 -8.34 -11.36 -5.82
CA ALA A 410 -8.53 -10.14 -6.61
C ALA A 410 -9.94 -10.18 -7.20
N THR A 411 -10.79 -9.21 -6.85
CA THR A 411 -12.19 -9.26 -7.25
C THR A 411 -12.41 -8.93 -8.72
N HIS A 412 -11.78 -7.88 -9.22
CA HIS A 412 -11.88 -7.48 -10.63
C HIS A 412 -10.72 -6.55 -11.06
N ALA A 413 -10.72 -6.13 -12.34
CA ALA A 413 -9.57 -5.51 -13.00
C ALA A 413 -9.45 -3.98 -12.85
N HIS A 414 -10.07 -3.36 -11.85
CA HIS A 414 -9.93 -1.92 -11.60
C HIS A 414 -8.75 -1.57 -10.70
N GLY A 415 -8.22 -0.36 -10.90
CA GLY A 415 -7.03 0.12 -10.20
C GLY A 415 -7.23 0.36 -8.72
N ASP A 416 -8.44 0.65 -8.28
CA ASP A 416 -8.85 0.83 -6.89
C ASP A 416 -9.12 -0.47 -6.12
N HIS A 417 -8.89 -1.61 -6.78
CA HIS A 417 -8.94 -2.95 -6.18
C HIS A 417 -7.59 -3.65 -6.27
N ILE A 418 -6.99 -3.69 -7.46
CA ILE A 418 -5.73 -4.43 -7.66
C ILE A 418 -4.49 -3.54 -7.78
N GLY A 419 -4.66 -2.23 -7.83
CA GLY A 419 -3.55 -1.29 -8.03
C GLY A 419 -2.46 -1.41 -6.99
N GLY A 420 -2.83 -1.56 -5.73
CA GLY A 420 -1.92 -1.72 -4.60
C GLY A 420 -1.39 -3.13 -4.38
N MET A 421 -1.94 -4.14 -5.06
CA MET A 421 -1.73 -5.57 -4.75
C MET A 421 -0.26 -5.99 -4.71
N LEU A 422 0.54 -5.57 -5.68
CA LEU A 422 1.96 -5.95 -5.72
C LEU A 422 2.76 -5.38 -4.55
N THR A 423 2.47 -4.14 -4.18
CA THR A 423 3.11 -3.49 -3.03
C THR A 423 2.60 -4.09 -1.72
N ALA A 424 1.31 -4.33 -1.62
CA ALA A 424 0.70 -4.98 -0.46
C ALA A 424 1.32 -6.36 -0.19
N LEU A 425 1.55 -7.14 -1.23
CA LEU A 425 2.12 -8.49 -1.13
C LEU A 425 3.66 -8.52 -1.13
N SER A 426 4.35 -7.37 -1.09
CA SER A 426 5.82 -7.32 -1.23
C SER A 426 6.57 -8.03 -0.10
N THR A 427 6.00 -8.10 1.09
CA THR A 427 6.58 -8.80 2.25
C THR A 427 5.99 -10.19 2.50
N VAL A 428 4.96 -10.57 1.73
CA VAL A 428 4.38 -11.92 1.80
C VAL A 428 5.31 -12.90 1.09
N LYS A 429 5.85 -13.86 1.84
CA LYS A 429 6.79 -14.86 1.35
C LYS A 429 6.08 -15.98 0.59
N ASN A 430 4.98 -16.47 1.14
CA ASN A 430 4.22 -17.60 0.63
C ASN A 430 2.74 -17.25 0.51
N ILE A 431 2.14 -17.60 -0.62
CA ILE A 431 0.69 -17.58 -0.82
C ILE A 431 0.23 -19.01 -1.00
N THR A 432 -0.71 -19.46 -0.17
CA THR A 432 -1.20 -20.83 -0.26
C THR A 432 -2.24 -20.96 -1.38
N TYR A 433 -3.27 -20.11 -1.42
CA TYR A 433 -4.30 -20.15 -2.43
C TYR A 433 -4.59 -18.75 -2.97
N ALA A 434 -4.52 -18.58 -4.30
CA ALA A 434 -4.79 -17.32 -4.97
C ALA A 434 -5.94 -17.47 -5.97
N VAL A 435 -6.90 -16.54 -5.93
CA VAL A 435 -8.04 -16.51 -6.84
C VAL A 435 -8.14 -15.15 -7.52
N ASP A 436 -8.37 -15.13 -8.82
CA ASP A 436 -8.69 -13.92 -9.56
C ASP A 436 -9.95 -14.08 -10.44
N TYR A 437 -10.42 -12.98 -10.95
CA TYR A 437 -11.60 -12.89 -11.82
C TYR A 437 -11.44 -13.57 -13.20
N GLY A 438 -10.24 -14.05 -13.56
CA GLY A 438 -9.97 -14.79 -14.81
C GLY A 438 -9.90 -13.95 -16.08
N TYR A 439 -10.43 -12.76 -16.11
CA TYR A 439 -10.48 -11.89 -17.29
C TYR A 439 -9.11 -11.25 -17.62
N GLN A 440 -8.83 -11.04 -18.92
CA GLN A 440 -7.62 -10.36 -19.39
C GLN A 440 -7.95 -8.91 -19.76
N ARG A 441 -7.27 -7.96 -19.11
CA ARG A 441 -7.34 -6.55 -19.43
C ARG A 441 -6.00 -6.08 -20.01
N SER A 442 -5.94 -5.88 -21.32
CA SER A 442 -4.69 -5.58 -22.04
C SER A 442 -4.21 -4.14 -21.90
N ASP A 443 -5.11 -3.21 -21.57
CA ASP A 443 -4.82 -1.79 -21.40
C ASP A 443 -4.33 -1.41 -20.00
N TYR A 444 -4.29 -2.37 -19.06
CA TYR A 444 -3.81 -2.17 -17.69
C TYR A 444 -2.84 -3.26 -17.27
N SER A 445 -1.55 -2.98 -17.38
CA SER A 445 -0.47 -3.97 -17.16
C SER A 445 -0.38 -4.53 -15.74
N VAL A 446 -0.94 -3.85 -14.74
CA VAL A 446 -1.01 -4.36 -13.36
C VAL A 446 -1.75 -5.70 -13.31
N VAL A 447 -2.77 -5.90 -14.15
CA VAL A 447 -3.52 -7.17 -14.26
C VAL A 447 -2.60 -8.36 -14.50
N SER A 448 -1.74 -8.26 -15.51
CA SER A 448 -0.82 -9.36 -15.85
C SER A 448 0.18 -9.66 -14.75
N GLN A 449 0.67 -8.63 -14.05
CA GLN A 449 1.64 -8.77 -12.97
C GLN A 449 1.03 -9.34 -11.70
N VAL A 450 -0.16 -8.90 -11.32
CA VAL A 450 -0.90 -9.48 -10.20
C VAL A 450 -1.15 -10.96 -10.48
N ARG A 451 -1.55 -11.29 -11.71
CA ARG A 451 -1.75 -12.69 -12.10
C ARG A 451 -0.46 -13.51 -12.07
N GLU A 452 0.66 -12.96 -12.53
CA GLU A 452 1.97 -13.61 -12.42
C GLU A 452 2.35 -13.85 -10.95
N LYS A 453 2.12 -12.87 -10.07
CA LYS A 453 2.31 -13.04 -8.63
C LYS A 453 1.40 -14.15 -8.08
N PHE A 454 0.13 -14.19 -8.47
CA PHE A 454 -0.83 -15.21 -8.02
C PHE A 454 -0.47 -16.61 -8.54
N GLN A 455 0.04 -16.72 -9.75
CA GLN A 455 0.54 -17.99 -10.32
C GLN A 455 1.76 -18.54 -9.57
N SER A 456 2.45 -17.73 -8.76
CA SER A 456 3.53 -18.20 -7.89
C SER A 456 3.02 -18.81 -6.56
N ALA A 457 1.71 -18.77 -6.29
CA ALA A 457 1.10 -19.40 -5.12
C ALA A 457 1.18 -20.94 -5.19
N GLU A 458 1.05 -21.62 -4.05
CA GLU A 458 0.97 -23.09 -4.02
C GLU A 458 -0.20 -23.60 -4.89
N LYS A 459 -1.31 -22.83 -4.89
CA LYS A 459 -2.45 -23.04 -5.78
C LYS A 459 -2.96 -21.69 -6.30
N TYR A 460 -2.99 -21.56 -7.61
CA TYR A 460 -3.71 -20.48 -8.30
C TYR A 460 -4.92 -21.04 -9.03
N ALA A 461 -6.04 -20.34 -8.99
CA ALA A 461 -7.23 -20.68 -9.73
C ALA A 461 -7.98 -19.41 -10.18
N PRO A 462 -8.29 -19.25 -11.49
CA PRO A 462 -9.30 -18.27 -11.88
C PRO A 462 -10.66 -18.66 -11.32
N ILE A 463 -11.51 -17.69 -11.05
CA ILE A 463 -12.85 -17.93 -10.45
C ILE A 463 -13.67 -18.96 -11.23
N THR A 464 -13.56 -18.99 -12.55
CA THR A 464 -14.23 -19.96 -13.39
C THR A 464 -13.86 -21.41 -13.07
N ASP A 465 -12.59 -21.65 -12.71
CA ASP A 465 -12.13 -22.96 -12.29
C ASP A 465 -12.70 -23.32 -10.91
N CYS A 466 -12.78 -22.33 -10.01
CA CYS A 466 -13.39 -22.54 -8.69
C CYS A 466 -14.88 -22.95 -8.83
N ILE A 467 -15.64 -22.22 -9.64
CA ILE A 467 -17.09 -22.50 -9.85
C ILE A 467 -17.30 -23.88 -10.48
N ASN A 468 -16.48 -24.25 -11.45
CA ASN A 468 -16.65 -25.50 -12.21
C ASN A 468 -15.89 -26.70 -11.60
N GLY A 469 -15.07 -26.49 -10.57
CA GLY A 469 -14.24 -27.54 -9.98
C GLY A 469 -13.12 -28.03 -10.92
N ASN A 470 -12.64 -27.18 -11.84
CA ASN A 470 -11.60 -27.54 -12.79
C ASN A 470 -10.20 -27.44 -12.15
N ASN A 471 -9.25 -28.19 -12.73
CA ASN A 471 -7.84 -28.11 -12.35
C ASN A 471 -7.57 -28.27 -10.84
N GLY A 472 -8.44 -28.98 -10.10
CA GLY A 472 -8.34 -29.12 -8.66
C GLY A 472 -8.72 -27.87 -7.87
N ALA A 473 -9.34 -26.87 -8.52
CA ALA A 473 -9.97 -25.74 -7.85
C ALA A 473 -11.30 -26.15 -7.22
N ARG A 474 -11.79 -25.36 -6.27
CA ARG A 474 -12.98 -25.69 -5.50
C ARG A 474 -13.92 -24.49 -5.36
N LYS A 475 -15.23 -24.74 -5.52
CA LYS A 475 -16.27 -23.75 -5.20
C LYS A 475 -16.32 -23.45 -3.69
N VAL A 476 -16.02 -24.45 -2.86
CA VAL A 476 -15.92 -24.30 -1.40
C VAL A 476 -14.51 -24.62 -0.95
N LEU A 477 -13.82 -23.64 -0.36
CA LEU A 477 -12.51 -23.78 0.24
C LEU A 477 -12.66 -23.89 1.76
N TYR A 478 -12.34 -25.04 2.31
CA TYR A 478 -12.32 -25.22 3.76
C TYR A 478 -11.01 -24.65 4.34
N VAL A 479 -11.16 -23.71 5.24
CA VAL A 479 -10.08 -23.21 6.12
C VAL A 479 -9.96 -24.14 7.33
N SER A 480 -11.11 -24.51 7.91
CA SER A 480 -11.28 -25.52 8.94
C SER A 480 -12.65 -26.17 8.79
N SER A 481 -13.05 -27.05 9.71
CA SER A 481 -14.42 -27.59 9.72
C SER A 481 -15.51 -26.52 9.90
N ASP A 482 -15.18 -25.46 10.64
CA ASP A 482 -16.13 -24.41 11.05
C ASP A 482 -15.94 -23.09 10.32
N LEU A 483 -14.90 -22.98 9.46
CA LEU A 483 -14.59 -21.81 8.67
C LEU A 483 -14.33 -22.23 7.22
N TYR A 484 -15.11 -21.68 6.28
CA TYR A 484 -14.94 -21.96 4.86
C TYR A 484 -15.39 -20.78 4.00
N ILE A 485 -14.85 -20.74 2.79
CA ILE A 485 -15.10 -19.72 1.77
C ILE A 485 -15.90 -20.38 0.66
N THR A 486 -17.05 -19.84 0.31
CA THR A 486 -17.87 -20.28 -0.83
C THR A 486 -17.83 -19.22 -1.91
N PHE A 487 -17.30 -19.56 -3.08
CA PHE A 487 -17.38 -18.71 -4.27
C PHE A 487 -18.74 -18.84 -4.91
N LEU A 488 -19.32 -17.71 -5.32
CA LEU A 488 -20.68 -17.64 -5.84
C LEU A 488 -20.65 -17.49 -7.36
N ASP A 489 -21.57 -18.13 -8.06
CA ASP A 489 -21.69 -18.01 -9.51
C ASP A 489 -22.57 -16.82 -9.89
N THR A 490 -21.96 -15.72 -10.28
CA THR A 490 -22.68 -14.54 -10.79
C THR A 490 -23.25 -14.75 -12.19
N GLY A 491 -22.81 -15.79 -12.91
CA GLY A 491 -23.13 -16.01 -14.32
C GLY A 491 -22.39 -15.13 -15.31
N TYR A 492 -21.48 -14.25 -14.84
CA TYR A 492 -20.76 -13.27 -15.68
C TYR A 492 -19.25 -13.52 -15.78
N TYR A 493 -18.72 -14.57 -15.18
CA TYR A 493 -17.27 -14.83 -15.19
C TYR A 493 -16.72 -15.33 -16.54
N VAL A 494 -17.50 -15.97 -17.37
CA VAL A 494 -16.98 -16.81 -18.48
C VAL A 494 -16.68 -16.07 -19.78
N SER A 495 -16.86 -14.91 -19.90
CA SER A 495 -16.60 -13.99 -21.01
C SER A 495 -17.51 -12.82 -20.82
N PRO A 496 -17.00 -11.66 -20.72
CA PRO A 496 -17.87 -10.53 -20.88
C PRO A 496 -18.37 -10.59 -22.32
N ASN A 497 -19.53 -11.19 -22.52
CA ASN A 497 -20.33 -10.87 -23.68
C ASN A 497 -20.68 -9.40 -23.49
N VAL A 498 -19.78 -8.55 -23.95
CA VAL A 498 -19.84 -7.08 -23.79
C VAL A 498 -21.20 -6.53 -24.21
N ASP A 499 -21.87 -7.25 -25.12
CA ASP A 499 -23.20 -6.91 -25.66
C ASP A 499 -24.35 -7.18 -24.68
N LEU A 500 -24.15 -7.89 -23.58
CA LEU A 500 -25.20 -8.23 -22.61
C LEU A 500 -25.09 -7.44 -21.29
N ILE A 501 -24.07 -6.62 -21.10
CA ILE A 501 -23.80 -5.90 -19.86
C ILE A 501 -24.07 -4.42 -20.08
N ASN A 502 -25.14 -3.91 -19.44
CA ASN A 502 -25.46 -2.48 -19.39
C ASN A 502 -24.69 -1.78 -18.26
N GLY A 503 -23.38 -1.92 -18.22
CA GLY A 503 -22.59 -1.36 -17.15
C GLY A 503 -21.09 -1.48 -17.41
N ASP A 504 -20.28 -1.27 -16.37
CA ASP A 504 -18.85 -1.51 -16.47
C ASP A 504 -18.59 -3.02 -16.50
N VAL A 505 -18.07 -3.47 -17.64
CA VAL A 505 -17.75 -4.89 -17.88
C VAL A 505 -16.83 -5.48 -16.81
N TYR A 506 -15.90 -4.69 -16.28
CA TYR A 506 -14.97 -5.18 -15.26
C TYR A 506 -15.65 -5.32 -13.91
N ASN A 507 -16.52 -4.39 -13.53
CA ASN A 507 -17.33 -4.49 -12.32
C ASN A 507 -18.21 -5.74 -12.33
N SER A 508 -18.86 -6.02 -13.45
CA SER A 508 -19.74 -7.18 -13.59
C SER A 508 -19.00 -8.53 -13.48
N THR A 509 -17.67 -8.55 -13.67
CA THR A 509 -16.85 -9.75 -13.47
C THR A 509 -16.31 -9.90 -12.05
N SER A 510 -16.75 -9.07 -11.10
CA SER A 510 -16.31 -9.11 -9.71
C SER A 510 -16.54 -10.48 -9.07
N VAL A 511 -15.49 -11.03 -8.46
CA VAL A 511 -15.58 -12.27 -7.69
C VAL A 511 -16.46 -12.04 -6.48
N ALA A 512 -17.55 -12.79 -6.39
CA ALA A 512 -18.45 -12.80 -5.26
C ALA A 512 -18.21 -14.03 -4.39
N LEU A 513 -18.21 -13.84 -3.07
CA LEU A 513 -17.98 -14.92 -2.13
C LEU A 513 -18.71 -14.72 -0.80
N ILE A 514 -18.97 -15.81 -0.11
CA ILE A 514 -19.42 -15.83 1.29
C ILE A 514 -18.35 -16.54 2.11
N ILE A 515 -17.98 -15.94 3.22
CA ILE A 515 -17.21 -16.59 4.27
C ILE A 515 -18.17 -17.01 5.36
N THR A 516 -18.20 -18.30 5.64
CA THR A 516 -19.00 -18.85 6.74
C THR A 516 -18.09 -19.22 7.90
N TYR A 517 -18.34 -18.64 9.05
CA TYR A 517 -17.69 -18.99 10.30
C TYR A 517 -18.74 -19.44 11.31
N LYS A 518 -18.78 -20.75 11.57
CA LYS A 518 -19.85 -21.40 12.38
C LYS A 518 -21.25 -21.02 11.87
N ASN A 519 -21.98 -20.19 12.62
CA ASN A 519 -23.35 -19.76 12.28
C ASN A 519 -23.43 -18.38 11.63
N GLN A 520 -22.29 -17.72 11.37
CA GLN A 520 -22.24 -16.38 10.79
C GLN A 520 -21.76 -16.42 9.33
N ASN A 521 -22.44 -15.66 8.48
CA ASN A 521 -22.16 -15.53 7.06
C ASN A 521 -21.74 -14.08 6.72
N LEU A 522 -20.68 -13.94 5.95
CA LEU A 522 -20.12 -12.66 5.57
C LEU A 522 -20.02 -12.58 4.04
N PHE A 523 -20.65 -11.60 3.43
CA PHE A 523 -20.73 -11.44 1.96
C PHE A 523 -19.79 -10.37 1.44
N PHE A 524 -19.05 -10.71 0.38
CA PHE A 524 -18.13 -9.83 -0.34
C PHE A 524 -18.32 -10.05 -1.84
N ALA A 525 -18.45 -8.97 -2.61
CA ALA A 525 -18.69 -9.06 -4.05
C ALA A 525 -17.97 -7.96 -4.86
N GLY A 526 -16.88 -7.38 -4.35
CA GLY A 526 -16.16 -6.30 -5.02
C GLY A 526 -17.10 -5.19 -5.48
N ASP A 527 -17.08 -4.89 -6.76
CA ASP A 527 -17.90 -3.86 -7.39
C ASP A 527 -19.02 -4.42 -8.26
N LEU A 528 -19.51 -5.61 -7.92
CA LEU A 528 -20.59 -6.26 -8.63
C LEU A 528 -21.78 -5.31 -8.81
N GLU A 529 -22.28 -5.20 -10.03
CA GLU A 529 -23.41 -4.34 -10.36
C GLU A 529 -24.76 -5.08 -10.32
N SER A 530 -25.84 -4.34 -10.47
CA SER A 530 -27.21 -4.81 -10.23
C SER A 530 -27.62 -6.04 -11.02
N GLU A 531 -27.09 -6.25 -12.21
CA GLU A 531 -27.35 -7.45 -13.02
C GLU A 531 -26.76 -8.69 -12.36
N GLY A 532 -25.50 -8.61 -11.91
CA GLY A 532 -24.83 -9.70 -11.21
C GLY A 532 -25.47 -9.97 -9.84
N GLU A 533 -25.82 -8.92 -9.08
CA GLU A 533 -26.55 -9.04 -7.83
C GLU A 533 -27.90 -9.77 -8.01
N THR A 534 -28.66 -9.38 -9.03
CA THR A 534 -29.95 -10.02 -9.35
C THR A 534 -29.77 -11.46 -9.80
N SER A 535 -28.69 -11.74 -10.55
CA SER A 535 -28.36 -13.11 -10.98
C SER A 535 -28.06 -14.01 -9.78
N LEU A 536 -27.28 -13.56 -8.81
CA LEU A 536 -26.99 -14.31 -7.58
C LEU A 536 -28.27 -14.72 -6.84
N VAL A 537 -29.22 -13.79 -6.71
CA VAL A 537 -30.50 -14.08 -6.05
C VAL A 537 -31.34 -15.07 -6.86
N ARG A 538 -31.46 -14.84 -8.18
CA ARG A 538 -32.25 -15.69 -9.08
C ARG A 538 -31.71 -17.12 -9.13
N ASN A 539 -30.39 -17.28 -9.08
CA ASN A 539 -29.75 -18.59 -9.15
C ASN A 539 -29.68 -19.30 -7.78
N GLY A 540 -30.19 -18.69 -6.72
CA GLY A 540 -30.20 -19.28 -5.38
C GLY A 540 -28.80 -19.34 -4.72
N GLU A 541 -27.86 -18.50 -5.17
CA GLU A 541 -26.51 -18.42 -4.61
C GLU A 541 -26.47 -17.65 -3.29
N ILE A 542 -27.53 -16.91 -2.93
CA ILE A 542 -27.59 -16.02 -1.78
C ILE A 542 -28.55 -16.53 -0.71
N ASN A 543 -28.08 -16.49 0.52
CA ASN A 543 -28.87 -16.63 1.74
C ASN A 543 -28.68 -15.40 2.62
N GLN A 544 -29.43 -15.33 3.74
CA GLN A 544 -29.21 -14.28 4.74
C GLN A 544 -27.76 -14.30 5.26
N VAL A 545 -27.22 -13.09 5.47
CA VAL A 545 -25.85 -12.91 5.98
C VAL A 545 -25.85 -11.98 7.20
N ASP A 546 -24.79 -12.04 7.98
CA ASP A 546 -24.64 -11.19 9.16
C ASP A 546 -23.87 -9.91 8.83
N LEU A 547 -22.87 -10.00 7.95
CA LEU A 547 -22.04 -8.91 7.48
C LEU A 547 -22.03 -8.85 5.95
N ALA A 548 -22.13 -7.67 5.38
CA ALA A 548 -21.93 -7.46 3.95
C ALA A 548 -21.04 -6.25 3.67
N LYS A 549 -20.09 -6.39 2.74
CA LYS A 549 -19.47 -5.23 2.09
C LYS A 549 -20.45 -4.68 1.06
N ALA A 550 -20.68 -3.38 1.08
CA ALA A 550 -21.49 -2.71 0.05
C ALA A 550 -20.81 -2.82 -1.32
N SER A 551 -21.47 -3.41 -2.30
CA SER A 551 -20.92 -3.53 -3.65
C SER A 551 -20.65 -2.16 -4.25
N HIS A 552 -19.57 -2.04 -5.02
CA HIS A 552 -19.19 -0.84 -5.77
C HIS A 552 -19.24 0.44 -4.91
N HIS A 553 -18.64 0.35 -3.70
CA HIS A 553 -18.52 1.46 -2.74
C HIS A 553 -19.86 2.18 -2.43
N GLY A 554 -20.98 1.51 -2.61
CA GLY A 554 -22.31 2.12 -2.49
C GLY A 554 -22.73 2.95 -3.71
N SER A 555 -22.27 2.59 -4.91
CA SER A 555 -22.65 3.20 -6.19
C SER A 555 -24.15 3.07 -6.47
N SER A 556 -24.67 4.00 -7.28
CA SER A 556 -26.06 3.94 -7.79
C SER A 556 -26.34 2.73 -8.68
N THR A 557 -25.31 2.07 -9.21
CA THR A 557 -25.41 0.88 -10.08
C THR A 557 -25.51 -0.42 -9.31
N SER A 558 -25.35 -0.38 -7.98
CA SER A 558 -25.27 -1.58 -7.12
C SER A 558 -26.15 -1.48 -5.88
N ASN A 559 -26.13 -2.52 -5.04
CA ASN A 559 -26.91 -2.63 -3.80
C ASN A 559 -28.41 -2.43 -4.03
N ASN A 560 -28.96 -3.12 -5.05
CA ASN A 560 -30.37 -3.04 -5.36
C ASN A 560 -31.25 -3.71 -4.28
N ASN A 561 -32.57 -3.43 -4.27
CA ASN A 561 -33.45 -4.00 -3.25
C ASN A 561 -33.54 -5.53 -3.30
N THR A 562 -33.35 -6.14 -4.47
CA THR A 562 -33.39 -7.59 -4.64
C THR A 562 -32.29 -8.26 -3.83
N ILE A 563 -31.03 -7.79 -3.99
CA ILE A 563 -29.91 -8.34 -3.24
C ILE A 563 -30.01 -8.00 -1.75
N LEU A 564 -30.36 -6.74 -1.40
CA LEU A 564 -30.44 -6.31 0.00
C LEU A 564 -31.51 -7.05 0.79
N SER A 565 -32.66 -7.33 0.19
CA SER A 565 -33.72 -8.12 0.84
C SER A 565 -33.32 -9.59 1.02
N ALA A 566 -32.56 -10.15 0.09
CA ALA A 566 -32.11 -11.55 0.18
C ALA A 566 -30.98 -11.70 1.21
N LEU A 567 -30.00 -10.77 1.24
CA LEU A 567 -28.91 -10.76 2.20
C LEU A 567 -29.37 -10.39 3.61
N ASN A 568 -30.25 -9.41 3.74
CA ASN A 568 -30.76 -8.85 5.01
C ASN A 568 -29.68 -8.72 6.10
N PRO A 569 -28.56 -8.03 5.85
CA PRO A 569 -27.38 -8.05 6.69
C PRO A 569 -27.59 -7.25 8.00
N LYS A 570 -27.01 -7.71 9.12
CA LYS A 570 -26.99 -6.95 10.37
C LYS A 570 -26.08 -5.73 10.28
N ILE A 571 -24.95 -5.87 9.60
CA ILE A 571 -23.94 -4.83 9.38
C ILE A 571 -23.60 -4.75 7.89
N MET A 572 -23.57 -3.53 7.36
CA MET A 572 -22.96 -3.23 6.06
C MET A 572 -21.79 -2.27 6.22
N VAL A 573 -20.73 -2.53 5.45
CA VAL A 573 -19.55 -1.66 5.43
C VAL A 573 -19.35 -1.11 4.02
N VAL A 574 -19.22 0.20 3.92
CA VAL A 574 -18.90 0.91 2.69
C VAL A 574 -17.43 1.29 2.74
N CYS A 575 -16.64 0.67 1.87
CA CYS A 575 -15.24 1.04 1.65
C CYS A 575 -15.19 2.16 0.62
N THR A 576 -14.91 3.37 1.06
CA THR A 576 -14.81 4.53 0.16
C THR A 576 -13.99 5.62 0.81
N ALA A 577 -13.50 6.55 -0.01
CA ALA A 577 -12.79 7.72 0.46
C ALA A 577 -13.63 8.98 0.28
N LEU A 578 -13.33 9.97 1.10
CA LEU A 578 -13.87 11.31 0.94
C LEU A 578 -13.19 11.98 -0.25
N ILE A 579 -13.89 12.06 -1.38
CA ILE A 579 -13.34 12.67 -2.60
C ILE A 579 -13.51 14.19 -2.51
N ASP A 580 -12.40 14.92 -2.40
CA ASP A 580 -12.40 16.38 -2.50
C ASP A 580 -12.39 16.81 -3.96
N ARG A 581 -13.55 17.15 -4.49
CA ARG A 581 -13.68 17.78 -5.82
C ARG A 581 -14.20 19.23 -5.71
N GLY A 582 -13.82 19.91 -4.62
CA GLY A 582 -14.12 21.34 -4.43
C GLY A 582 -15.51 21.66 -3.88
N SER A 583 -16.30 20.66 -3.50
CA SER A 583 -17.57 20.85 -2.79
C SER A 583 -17.98 19.60 -2.04
N GLU A 584 -17.90 19.65 -0.71
CA GLU A 584 -18.31 18.56 0.19
C GLU A 584 -19.80 18.17 0.03
N THR A 585 -20.62 19.09 -0.50
CA THR A 585 -22.05 18.87 -0.75
C THR A 585 -22.32 17.89 -1.90
N LYS A 586 -21.31 17.53 -2.70
CA LYS A 586 -21.48 16.62 -3.84
C LYS A 586 -21.38 15.14 -3.47
N ASN A 587 -20.93 14.77 -2.27
CA ASN A 587 -20.72 13.37 -1.89
C ASN A 587 -22.01 12.54 -1.83
N ALA A 588 -23.17 13.16 -1.68
CA ALA A 588 -24.47 12.47 -1.72
C ALA A 588 -25.10 12.41 -3.13
N SER A 589 -24.46 12.99 -4.15
CA SER A 589 -24.99 13.01 -5.53
C SER A 589 -24.75 11.67 -6.25
N SER A 590 -25.37 11.49 -7.42
CA SER A 590 -25.23 10.29 -8.24
C SER A 590 -23.81 9.99 -8.74
N GLN A 591 -22.89 10.93 -8.62
CA GLN A 591 -21.50 10.82 -9.09
C GLN A 591 -20.51 10.43 -8.00
N TYR A 592 -20.95 10.26 -6.75
CA TYR A 592 -20.09 10.01 -5.58
C TYR A 592 -20.58 8.82 -4.76
N HIS A 593 -19.66 8.20 -4.03
CA HIS A 593 -19.92 7.04 -3.21
C HIS A 593 -19.75 7.36 -1.72
N PRO A 594 -20.65 6.84 -0.85
CA PRO A 594 -21.90 6.17 -1.22
C PRO A 594 -22.92 7.15 -1.81
N ASN A 595 -23.68 6.68 -2.81
CA ASN A 595 -24.82 7.43 -3.33
C ASN A 595 -25.90 7.57 -2.24
N GLY A 596 -26.47 8.77 -2.07
CA GLY A 596 -27.42 9.02 -0.98
C GLY A 596 -28.66 8.13 -1.00
N LYS A 597 -29.24 7.86 -2.20
CA LYS A 597 -30.39 6.96 -2.33
C LYS A 597 -30.05 5.51 -2.01
N VAL A 598 -28.82 5.09 -2.37
CA VAL A 598 -28.32 3.74 -2.07
C VAL A 598 -28.06 3.62 -0.58
N LEU A 599 -27.45 4.63 0.03
CA LEU A 599 -27.27 4.68 1.48
C LEU A 599 -28.59 4.57 2.22
N SER A 600 -29.61 5.36 1.84
CA SER A 600 -30.96 5.28 2.44
C SER A 600 -31.54 3.88 2.33
N ARG A 601 -31.34 3.23 1.18
CA ARG A 601 -31.79 1.85 0.94
C ARG A 601 -31.08 0.86 1.88
N MET A 602 -29.75 0.94 1.99
CA MET A 602 -28.97 0.08 2.89
C MET A 602 -29.37 0.25 4.36
N LEU A 603 -29.65 1.49 4.78
CA LEU A 603 -30.07 1.81 6.15
C LEU A 603 -31.43 1.21 6.55
N ASN A 604 -32.27 0.82 5.58
CA ASN A 604 -33.51 0.11 5.85
C ASN A 604 -33.31 -1.36 6.26
N TYR A 605 -32.13 -1.94 5.95
CA TYR A 605 -31.82 -3.35 6.21
C TYR A 605 -30.77 -3.53 7.31
N SER A 606 -29.85 -2.57 7.50
CA SER A 606 -28.63 -2.79 8.28
C SER A 606 -28.13 -1.56 9.01
N LYS A 607 -27.24 -1.79 9.99
CA LYS A 607 -26.33 -0.76 10.47
C LYS A 607 -25.26 -0.54 9.42
N VAL A 608 -25.06 0.70 8.99
CA VAL A 608 -24.07 1.05 7.94
C VAL A 608 -22.88 1.78 8.55
N TYR A 609 -21.67 1.30 8.26
CA TYR A 609 -20.40 1.94 8.59
C TYR A 609 -19.71 2.38 7.30
N VAL A 610 -19.02 3.50 7.34
CA VAL A 610 -18.26 4.04 6.20
C VAL A 610 -16.85 4.35 6.67
N ASN A 611 -15.85 3.72 6.05
CA ASN A 611 -14.47 3.75 6.56
C ASN A 611 -13.80 5.12 6.53
N PHE A 612 -14.24 6.08 5.72
CA PHE A 612 -13.71 7.45 5.82
C PHE A 612 -14.19 8.21 7.07
N THR A 613 -15.15 7.67 7.84
CA THR A 613 -15.54 8.23 9.15
C THR A 613 -14.99 7.43 10.33
N THR A 614 -14.72 6.14 10.13
CA THR A 614 -14.27 5.24 11.20
C THR A 614 -12.76 4.99 11.17
N GLY A 615 -12.08 5.33 10.09
CA GLY A 615 -10.78 4.79 9.77
C GLY A 615 -10.88 3.32 9.36
N THR A 616 -9.82 2.55 9.52
CA THR A 616 -9.90 1.08 9.39
C THR A 616 -10.95 0.56 10.36
N LEU A 617 -11.92 -0.19 9.84
CA LEU A 617 -12.99 -0.78 10.65
C LEU A 617 -12.69 -2.26 10.89
N GLU A 618 -12.52 -2.63 12.16
CA GLU A 618 -12.46 -4.02 12.58
C GLU A 618 -13.87 -4.51 12.90
N VAL A 619 -14.28 -5.64 12.33
CA VAL A 619 -15.49 -6.37 12.72
C VAL A 619 -15.06 -7.73 13.23
N THR A 620 -15.31 -7.98 14.51
CA THR A 620 -15.05 -9.27 15.16
C THR A 620 -16.32 -10.10 15.21
N CYS A 621 -16.24 -11.33 14.71
CA CYS A 621 -17.29 -12.32 14.67
C CYS A 621 -16.96 -13.47 15.62
N ASP A 622 -17.84 -13.78 16.58
CA ASP A 622 -17.66 -14.89 17.53
C ASP A 622 -18.11 -16.26 16.98
N GLY A 623 -18.70 -16.24 15.79
CA GLY A 623 -19.23 -17.42 15.11
C GLY A 623 -20.60 -17.86 15.61
N ASN A 624 -21.25 -17.13 16.51
CA ASN A 624 -22.57 -17.46 17.05
C ASN A 624 -23.63 -16.42 16.65
N ASN A 625 -23.68 -15.32 17.35
CA ASN A 625 -24.71 -14.31 17.09
C ASN A 625 -24.17 -12.87 17.11
N ASP A 626 -23.10 -12.63 17.85
CA ASP A 626 -22.61 -11.29 18.11
C ASP A 626 -21.51 -10.91 17.13
N MET A 627 -21.59 -9.67 16.64
CA MET A 627 -20.54 -9.01 15.90
C MET A 627 -20.26 -7.65 16.54
N ILE A 628 -18.98 -7.37 16.74
CA ILE A 628 -18.52 -6.11 17.31
C ILE A 628 -17.79 -5.34 16.21
N ALA A 629 -18.34 -4.19 15.83
CA ALA A 629 -17.70 -3.26 14.91
C ALA A 629 -16.97 -2.18 15.69
N ARG A 630 -15.68 -1.99 15.40
CA ARG A 630 -14.81 -1.01 16.04
C ARG A 630 -14.01 -0.24 14.99
N GLY A 631 -14.19 1.06 14.90
CA GLY A 631 -13.33 1.93 14.11
C GLY A 631 -12.02 2.17 14.84
N MET A 632 -10.92 2.12 14.10
CA MET A 632 -9.57 2.30 14.65
C MET A 632 -9.11 3.78 14.65
N GLY A 633 -10.00 4.69 14.20
CA GLY A 633 -9.69 6.10 14.01
C GLY A 633 -9.05 6.39 12.66
N LEU A 634 -9.18 7.62 12.21
CA LEU A 634 -8.60 8.07 10.94
C LEU A 634 -7.10 8.21 11.07
N THR A 635 -6.37 7.61 10.15
CA THR A 635 -4.91 7.70 10.06
C THR A 635 -4.45 8.47 8.82
N SER A 636 -5.33 8.61 7.82
CA SER A 636 -5.03 9.35 6.61
C SER A 636 -4.86 10.85 6.88
N PRO A 637 -3.70 11.44 6.58
CA PRO A 637 -3.47 12.88 6.71
C PRO A 637 -4.48 13.70 5.89
N TYR A 638 -4.99 13.13 4.81
CA TYR A 638 -6.00 13.74 3.96
C TYR A 638 -7.30 14.03 4.70
N TYR A 639 -7.76 13.10 5.57
CA TYR A 639 -8.99 13.27 6.33
C TYR A 639 -8.81 14.08 7.61
N LEU A 640 -7.67 13.96 8.29
CA LEU A 640 -7.40 14.65 9.55
C LEU A 640 -7.49 16.17 9.44
N ASN A 641 -7.28 16.73 8.25
CA ASN A 641 -7.37 18.16 7.98
C ASN A 641 -8.75 18.62 7.48
N LYS A 642 -9.71 17.71 7.32
CA LYS A 642 -11.07 18.03 6.89
C LYS A 642 -11.95 18.33 8.11
N LYS A 643 -12.50 19.53 8.19
CA LYS A 643 -13.38 19.95 9.30
C LYS A 643 -14.66 19.10 9.42
N ALA A 644 -15.10 18.49 8.33
CA ALA A 644 -16.30 17.68 8.27
C ALA A 644 -16.10 16.26 8.81
N VAL A 645 -14.86 15.77 8.82
CA VAL A 645 -14.51 14.41 9.29
C VAL A 645 -13.57 14.56 10.46
N THR A 646 -14.00 14.12 11.64
CA THR A 646 -13.18 14.14 12.84
C THR A 646 -12.85 12.71 13.23
N GLY A 647 -11.60 12.42 13.59
CA GLY A 647 -11.14 11.09 14.00
C GLY A 647 -11.83 10.53 15.26
N GLU A 648 -12.78 11.27 15.83
CA GLU A 648 -13.61 10.86 16.97
C GLU A 648 -14.87 10.08 16.55
N GLU A 649 -15.21 10.05 15.26
CA GLU A 649 -16.44 9.46 14.75
C GLU A 649 -16.30 7.96 14.53
N ASN A 650 -16.31 7.20 15.60
CA ASN A 650 -16.26 5.75 15.61
C ASN A 650 -17.67 5.14 15.71
N LEU A 651 -18.58 5.61 14.86
CA LEU A 651 -20.02 5.34 14.98
C LEU A 651 -20.61 4.77 13.70
N GLU A 652 -21.78 4.14 13.82
CA GLU A 652 -22.66 3.89 12.68
C GLU A 652 -22.88 5.19 11.90
N PHE A 653 -22.77 5.13 10.57
CA PHE A 653 -22.68 6.31 9.70
C PHE A 653 -23.78 7.34 9.94
N ARG A 654 -25.05 6.90 10.11
CA ARG A 654 -26.18 7.81 10.32
C ARG A 654 -26.04 8.74 11.54
N TYR A 655 -25.21 8.36 12.51
CA TYR A 655 -25.02 9.15 13.75
C TYR A 655 -23.81 10.07 13.66
N THR A 656 -22.97 9.94 12.64
CA THR A 656 -21.79 10.80 12.45
C THR A 656 -22.18 12.24 12.14
N LYS A 657 -21.32 13.19 12.48
CA LYS A 657 -21.49 14.61 12.12
C LYS A 657 -21.52 14.78 10.62
N TYR A 658 -20.67 14.04 9.92
CA TYR A 658 -20.59 14.06 8.46
C TYR A 658 -21.92 13.67 7.81
N ALA A 659 -22.52 12.56 8.20
CA ALA A 659 -23.80 12.12 7.66
C ALA A 659 -24.91 13.13 7.94
N LYS A 660 -25.00 13.67 9.17
CA LYS A 660 -25.98 14.70 9.53
C LYS A 660 -25.82 15.98 8.72
N GLN A 661 -24.60 16.33 8.35
CA GLN A 661 -24.34 17.53 7.57
C GLN A 661 -24.62 17.34 6.08
N TYR A 662 -24.21 16.23 5.48
CA TYR A 662 -24.21 16.06 4.02
C TYR A 662 -25.23 15.05 3.49
N TYR A 663 -25.74 14.17 4.34
CA TYR A 663 -26.69 13.11 4.00
C TYR A 663 -28.03 13.22 4.73
N SER A 664 -28.31 14.34 5.40
CA SER A 664 -29.49 14.52 6.25
C SER A 664 -30.84 14.16 5.59
N GLN A 665 -30.94 14.28 4.29
CA GLN A 665 -32.15 13.89 3.53
C GLN A 665 -32.26 12.39 3.21
N TYR A 666 -31.23 11.60 3.55
CA TYR A 666 -31.13 10.18 3.22
C TYR A 666 -31.01 9.27 4.44
N ILE A 667 -30.78 9.82 5.64
CA ILE A 667 -30.54 9.07 6.88
C ILE A 667 -31.72 9.11 7.85
#